data_aa8a65e88051c3baa19c3c7ba8b07f1f
#
_entry.id   aa8a65e88051c3baa19c3c7ba8b07f1f
#
_cell.length_a   1.000
_cell.length_b   1.000
_cell.length_c   1.000
_cell.angle_alpha   90.00
_cell.angle_beta   90.00
_cell.angle_gamma   90.00
#
_symmetry.space_group_name_H-M   'P 1'
#
loop_
_entity.id
_entity.type
_entity.pdbx_description
1 polymer ?
#
loop_
_entity_poly.entity_id
_entity_poly.type
_entity_poly.pdbx_seq_one_letter_code
_entity_poly.pdbx_strand_id
1 'polypeptide(L)'
;MKKATFLRKMLWLLLIPFLFTACEDNMDKHYEVPNWVPASIWDILEEKGNFSIFLQGTDLAGYKQMLEGKSLLTVMAPDDDAFRTYLTENDYSSITDMPKDELKKLIAYHLLYYSYNKENLINFRPEGNNTQITEEDQTLAEASAGLYYKHRTKSADAPSWETTQYGEKVMVYHYERYLPVFSYQYFKTKKIDATYNYEYFYPNSKWTGSDGFNVSNASVKEYGIPAQNGYIHTLSQVIKPLETINTELKNRPEYSTYYNLCNAYSVYPANKELTKDYAASYGVDTLYLHQHSAIPNIACEWPENATTTDFQKLTRWGLTAFAPSNTAFKKFFNDFWKQGGYESLEDVDKSALSTLMNQLVYNGSLIFPEEIKTISSEEGAIFNIDPEKVKDHIMCANGALYGMDEIQTPTIFQTVVGALYKYDYARSMMYALRGSGTLSSYISNSSKFTLLVPSTEQFENSAIYTSFSTQDLEEDGDGGRVPLGTTSKRNIMYIHSASISGENNTEFPMTGSKAIATQASWNFWFINNGRITSNKEFNLQLNPQYTGDPYRTFKKLDEGNNGTVYTFSGDEIFAIETEDLGRSIAICADKKYVYHRFSQLMKAAGLITTGTTSDGSETYLLSNILAFDSESGKYVTQRFIAFIPTNEAIEKAIQEGRIPGVTGASFDADGNLNGTFDKEVLTDYLNSYFLCAKNSVITTYPYIGSTMTTGNYTTLSNTNKTITYTDNGQSLSVQLPSKKKCNVVSQYHYFPFAFNDGCFHLIDDTF
;
A
#
# COMPACT_ATOMS: atom_id res chain seq x y z
N MET A 1 -67.17 -34.98 -61.33
CA MET A 1 -66.36 -34.24 -60.30
C MET A 1 -64.90 -34.66 -60.19
N LYS A 2 -64.42 -35.77 -60.78
CA LYS A 2 -62.98 -36.21 -60.64
C LYS A 2 -62.01 -35.61 -61.68
N LYS A 3 -62.46 -35.02 -62.78
CA LYS A 3 -61.60 -34.44 -63.83
C LYS A 3 -61.21 -32.99 -63.56
N ALA A 4 -62.00 -32.21 -62.82
CA ALA A 4 -61.73 -30.83 -62.52
C ALA A 4 -60.62 -30.67 -61.38
N THR A 5 -60.51 -31.65 -60.49
CA THR A 5 -59.53 -31.67 -59.42
C THR A 5 -58.10 -32.04 -59.90
N PHE A 6 -58.07 -32.83 -61.02
CA PHE A 6 -56.75 -33.20 -61.59
C PHE A 6 -56.15 -32.06 -62.42
N LEU A 7 -56.95 -31.32 -63.18
CA LEU A 7 -56.46 -30.12 -63.87
C LEU A 7 -56.02 -29.00 -62.95
N ARG A 8 -56.67 -28.86 -61.79
CA ARG A 8 -56.34 -27.86 -60.80
C ARG A 8 -55.03 -28.18 -60.05
N LYS A 9 -54.74 -29.49 -59.87
CA LYS A 9 -53.44 -29.93 -59.30
C LYS A 9 -52.31 -29.86 -60.34
N MET A 10 -52.60 -30.04 -61.63
CA MET A 10 -51.59 -29.92 -62.68
C MET A 10 -51.24 -28.47 -62.99
N LEU A 11 -52.19 -27.54 -62.81
CA LEU A 11 -51.92 -26.08 -62.89
C LEU A 11 -51.07 -25.55 -61.77
N TRP A 12 -51.19 -26.13 -60.60
CA TRP A 12 -50.33 -25.79 -59.47
C TRP A 12 -48.89 -26.34 -59.60
N LEU A 13 -48.70 -27.45 -60.24
CA LEU A 13 -47.39 -28.05 -60.52
C LEU A 13 -46.62 -27.34 -61.64
N LEU A 14 -47.30 -26.64 -62.55
CA LEU A 14 -46.69 -25.84 -63.62
C LEU A 14 -46.34 -24.38 -63.15
N LEU A 15 -46.92 -23.92 -62.06
CA LEU A 15 -46.59 -22.57 -61.44
C LEU A 15 -45.43 -22.60 -60.49
N ILE A 16 -44.99 -23.76 -59.99
CA ILE A 16 -43.86 -23.88 -59.05
C ILE A 16 -42.51 -23.55 -59.70
N PRO A 17 -42.15 -23.94 -60.94
CA PRO A 17 -40.85 -23.55 -61.51
C PRO A 17 -40.77 -22.06 -61.90
N PHE A 18 -41.90 -21.36 -62.14
CA PHE A 18 -41.86 -19.89 -62.39
C PHE A 18 -41.72 -19.04 -61.19
N LEU A 19 -41.94 -19.56 -59.98
CA LEU A 19 -41.71 -18.86 -58.75
C LEU A 19 -40.23 -18.95 -58.25
N PHE A 20 -39.50 -19.96 -58.72
CA PHE A 20 -38.06 -20.09 -58.35
C PHE A 20 -37.13 -19.32 -59.29
N THR A 21 -37.47 -19.06 -60.54
CA THR A 21 -36.63 -18.25 -61.43
C THR A 21 -36.84 -16.75 -61.27
N ALA A 22 -37.93 -16.31 -60.64
CA ALA A 22 -38.15 -14.89 -60.34
C ALA A 22 -37.56 -14.44 -58.98
N CYS A 23 -37.10 -15.38 -58.11
CA CYS A 23 -36.50 -15.07 -56.85
C CYS A 23 -34.97 -15.00 -56.90
N GLU A 24 -34.29 -15.70 -57.85
CA GLU A 24 -32.84 -15.64 -57.94
C GLU A 24 -32.35 -14.29 -58.45
N ASP A 25 -32.90 -13.73 -59.46
CA ASP A 25 -32.53 -12.42 -60.04
C ASP A 25 -32.84 -11.21 -59.12
N ASN A 26 -33.80 -11.32 -58.19
CA ASN A 26 -34.14 -10.30 -57.25
C ASN A 26 -33.36 -10.42 -55.92
N MET A 27 -32.92 -11.62 -55.57
CA MET A 27 -32.06 -11.80 -54.40
C MET A 27 -30.63 -11.32 -54.69
N ASP A 28 -30.08 -11.64 -55.85
CA ASP A 28 -28.76 -11.16 -56.27
C ASP A 28 -28.72 -9.62 -56.35
N LYS A 29 -29.78 -9.00 -56.95
CA LYS A 29 -29.92 -7.54 -56.94
C LYS A 29 -30.18 -6.90 -55.57
N HIS A 30 -30.75 -7.64 -54.66
CA HIS A 30 -30.99 -7.15 -53.28
C HIS A 30 -29.75 -7.24 -52.40
N TYR A 31 -28.80 -8.11 -52.77
CA TYR A 31 -27.49 -8.24 -52.13
C TYR A 31 -26.35 -7.69 -53.01
N GLU A 32 -26.65 -7.14 -54.20
CA GLU A 32 -25.65 -6.34 -54.95
C GLU A 32 -25.20 -5.17 -54.11
N VAL A 33 -23.91 -5.16 -53.78
CA VAL A 33 -23.30 -4.04 -53.07
C VAL A 33 -23.47 -2.78 -53.93
N PRO A 34 -24.18 -1.75 -53.49
CA PRO A 34 -24.38 -0.55 -54.31
C PRO A 34 -23.07 0.02 -54.83
N ASN A 35 -23.03 0.48 -56.07
CA ASN A 35 -21.82 1.03 -56.71
C ASN A 35 -21.16 2.20 -55.98
N TRP A 36 -21.80 2.73 -54.92
CA TRP A 36 -21.25 3.77 -54.07
C TRP A 36 -20.56 3.23 -52.79
N VAL A 37 -20.67 1.91 -52.54
CA VAL A 37 -19.94 1.28 -51.44
C VAL A 37 -18.52 0.98 -51.93
N PRO A 38 -17.48 1.40 -51.18
CA PRO A 38 -16.10 1.13 -51.56
C PRO A 38 -15.83 -0.38 -51.73
N ALA A 39 -14.84 -0.71 -52.55
CA ALA A 39 -14.33 -2.08 -52.67
C ALA A 39 -13.76 -2.58 -51.34
N SER A 40 -13.43 -3.87 -51.24
CA SER A 40 -12.80 -4.40 -50.05
C SER A 40 -11.40 -3.77 -49.80
N ILE A 41 -10.89 -3.92 -48.57
CA ILE A 41 -9.52 -3.48 -48.23
C ILE A 41 -8.52 -4.12 -49.20
N TRP A 42 -8.69 -5.41 -49.51
CA TRP A 42 -7.81 -6.13 -50.42
C TRP A 42 -7.82 -5.49 -51.83
N ASP A 43 -8.97 -5.29 -52.41
CA ASP A 43 -9.13 -4.76 -53.77
C ASP A 43 -8.58 -3.34 -53.91
N ILE A 44 -8.78 -2.49 -52.88
CA ILE A 44 -8.25 -1.11 -52.85
C ILE A 44 -6.71 -1.12 -52.82
N LEU A 45 -6.11 -1.98 -52.02
CA LEU A 45 -4.65 -2.07 -51.93
C LEU A 45 -4.04 -2.67 -53.21
N GLU A 46 -4.73 -3.63 -53.84
CA GLU A 46 -4.33 -4.23 -55.11
C GLU A 46 -4.42 -3.20 -56.26
N GLU A 47 -5.52 -2.41 -56.32
CA GLU A 47 -5.71 -1.33 -57.30
C GLU A 47 -4.63 -0.24 -57.16
N LYS A 48 -4.22 0.13 -55.93
CA LYS A 48 -3.14 1.09 -55.68
C LYS A 48 -1.77 0.64 -56.22
N GLY A 49 -1.56 -0.67 -56.36
CA GLY A 49 -0.42 -1.31 -57.05
C GLY A 49 0.97 -1.19 -56.33
N ASN A 50 1.05 -0.51 -55.21
CA ASN A 50 2.31 -0.33 -54.45
C ASN A 50 2.27 -0.97 -53.05
N PHE A 51 1.42 -2.00 -52.87
CA PHE A 51 1.26 -2.79 -51.64
C PHE A 51 1.41 -4.29 -51.89
N SER A 52 2.07 -4.67 -53.00
CA SER A 52 2.14 -6.07 -53.47
C SER A 52 2.83 -6.98 -52.43
N ILE A 53 3.89 -6.49 -51.73
CA ILE A 53 4.62 -7.25 -50.71
C ILE A 53 3.72 -7.44 -49.48
N PHE A 54 3.02 -6.42 -49.02
CA PHE A 54 2.08 -6.52 -47.91
C PHE A 54 0.93 -7.52 -48.21
N LEU A 55 0.33 -7.44 -49.39
CA LEU A 55 -0.72 -8.35 -49.82
C LEU A 55 -0.19 -9.80 -49.90
N GLN A 56 0.99 -10.02 -50.47
CA GLN A 56 1.63 -11.33 -50.49
C GLN A 56 1.88 -11.87 -49.07
N GLY A 57 2.40 -11.04 -48.17
CA GLY A 57 2.58 -11.42 -46.78
C GLY A 57 1.26 -11.72 -46.07
N THR A 58 0.22 -10.97 -46.36
CA THR A 58 -1.13 -11.17 -45.81
C THR A 58 -1.73 -12.49 -46.25
N ASP A 59 -1.53 -12.90 -47.53
CA ASP A 59 -1.99 -14.19 -48.05
C ASP A 59 -1.21 -15.34 -47.42
N LEU A 60 0.11 -15.27 -47.36
CA LEU A 60 0.98 -16.25 -46.72
C LEU A 60 0.69 -16.42 -45.23
N ALA A 61 0.34 -15.35 -44.55
CA ALA A 61 -0.03 -15.35 -43.14
C ALA A 61 -1.47 -15.86 -42.87
N GLY A 62 -2.27 -16.06 -43.95
CA GLY A 62 -3.64 -16.57 -43.86
C GLY A 62 -4.72 -15.53 -43.53
N TYR A 63 -4.44 -14.23 -43.69
CA TYR A 63 -5.38 -13.15 -43.41
C TYR A 63 -6.08 -12.57 -44.62
N LYS A 64 -5.82 -13.08 -45.84
CA LYS A 64 -6.43 -12.60 -47.10
C LYS A 64 -7.96 -12.46 -47.00
N GLN A 65 -8.63 -13.51 -46.55
CA GLN A 65 -10.10 -13.53 -46.45
C GLN A 65 -10.69 -12.44 -45.52
N MET A 66 -9.90 -12.02 -44.52
CA MET A 66 -10.32 -10.90 -43.64
C MET A 66 -10.30 -9.58 -44.39
N LEU A 67 -9.30 -9.36 -45.24
CA LEU A 67 -9.17 -8.16 -46.05
C LEU A 67 -10.17 -8.16 -47.23
N GLU A 68 -10.58 -9.32 -47.73
CA GLU A 68 -11.59 -9.48 -48.77
C GLU A 68 -13.06 -9.29 -48.31
N GLY A 69 -13.27 -8.99 -47.00
CA GLY A 69 -14.59 -8.60 -46.52
C GLY A 69 -15.21 -9.46 -45.42
N LYS A 70 -14.52 -10.49 -44.92
CA LYS A 70 -15.06 -11.36 -43.84
C LYS A 70 -14.95 -10.80 -42.45
N SER A 71 -14.36 -9.63 -42.26
CA SER A 71 -14.16 -8.99 -40.93
C SER A 71 -14.11 -7.49 -41.09
N LEU A 72 -14.60 -6.75 -40.08
CA LEU A 72 -14.37 -5.31 -39.95
C LEU A 72 -13.01 -5.06 -39.34
N LEU A 73 -12.14 -4.31 -40.02
CA LEU A 73 -10.74 -4.06 -39.64
C LEU A 73 -10.33 -2.60 -39.82
N THR A 74 -9.28 -2.24 -39.14
CA THR A 74 -8.42 -1.10 -39.51
C THR A 74 -7.08 -1.65 -39.92
N VAL A 75 -6.63 -1.32 -41.11
CA VAL A 75 -5.34 -1.80 -41.66
C VAL A 75 -4.33 -0.67 -41.71
N MET A 76 -3.18 -0.91 -41.07
CA MET A 76 -2.00 -0.08 -41.10
C MET A 76 -1.07 -0.60 -42.20
N ALA A 77 -1.24 -0.16 -43.45
CA ALA A 77 -0.58 -0.75 -44.60
C ALA A 77 0.75 -0.10 -44.96
N PRO A 78 1.90 -0.74 -44.74
CA PRO A 78 3.18 -0.28 -45.28
C PRO A 78 3.24 -0.54 -46.78
N ASP A 79 3.80 0.41 -47.55
CA ASP A 79 3.99 0.20 -48.98
C ASP A 79 5.20 -0.70 -49.31
N ASP A 80 5.38 -1.01 -50.58
CA ASP A 80 6.43 -1.90 -51.06
C ASP A 80 7.85 -1.36 -50.74
N ASP A 81 8.06 -0.02 -50.75
CA ASP A 81 9.33 0.58 -50.39
C ASP A 81 9.65 0.41 -48.91
N ALA A 82 8.63 0.58 -48.04
CA ALA A 82 8.74 0.31 -46.62
C ALA A 82 9.10 -1.17 -46.35
N PHE A 83 8.47 -2.10 -47.07
CA PHE A 83 8.80 -3.53 -46.93
C PHE A 83 10.18 -3.87 -47.48
N ARG A 84 10.62 -3.34 -48.62
CA ARG A 84 11.96 -3.57 -49.12
C ARG A 84 13.03 -3.11 -48.12
N THR A 85 12.84 -1.95 -47.51
CA THR A 85 13.71 -1.44 -46.46
C THR A 85 13.74 -2.41 -45.28
N TYR A 86 12.57 -2.82 -44.76
CA TYR A 86 12.45 -3.75 -43.65
C TYR A 86 13.13 -5.10 -43.90
N LEU A 87 12.90 -5.69 -45.08
CA LEU A 87 13.50 -6.97 -45.45
C LEU A 87 15.03 -6.87 -45.50
N THR A 88 15.56 -5.79 -46.08
CA THR A 88 16.99 -5.55 -46.16
C THR A 88 17.61 -5.37 -44.76
N GLU A 89 16.97 -4.62 -43.90
CA GLU A 89 17.45 -4.40 -42.52
C GLU A 89 17.43 -5.65 -41.63
N ASN A 90 16.65 -6.67 -42.03
CA ASN A 90 16.49 -7.92 -41.26
C ASN A 90 17.09 -9.13 -42.04
N ASP A 91 17.96 -8.88 -43.04
CA ASP A 91 18.68 -9.90 -43.82
C ASP A 91 17.77 -10.89 -44.58
N TYR A 92 16.56 -10.48 -44.97
CA TYR A 92 15.67 -11.28 -45.82
C TYR A 92 15.77 -10.80 -47.28
N SER A 93 15.89 -11.76 -48.22
CA SER A 93 15.84 -11.42 -49.65
C SER A 93 14.45 -11.16 -50.18
N SER A 94 13.45 -11.80 -49.55
CA SER A 94 12.02 -11.64 -49.88
C SER A 94 11.14 -11.95 -48.69
N ILE A 95 9.87 -11.57 -48.73
CA ILE A 95 8.89 -11.87 -47.69
C ILE A 95 8.64 -13.38 -47.50
N THR A 96 8.92 -14.17 -48.54
CA THR A 96 8.80 -15.64 -48.48
C THR A 96 9.93 -16.34 -47.73
N ASP A 97 11.02 -15.61 -47.44
CA ASP A 97 12.14 -16.14 -46.70
C ASP A 97 11.96 -16.01 -45.18
N MET A 98 10.96 -15.23 -44.77
CA MET A 98 10.63 -15.07 -43.34
C MET A 98 10.06 -16.36 -42.76
N PRO A 99 10.44 -16.74 -41.52
CA PRO A 99 9.79 -17.82 -40.80
C PRO A 99 8.28 -17.59 -40.70
N LYS A 100 7.51 -18.63 -40.92
CA LYS A 100 6.03 -18.51 -41.01
C LYS A 100 5.38 -17.86 -39.80
N ASP A 101 5.84 -18.20 -38.59
CA ASP A 101 5.26 -17.66 -37.36
C ASP A 101 5.66 -16.18 -37.15
N GLU A 102 6.87 -15.80 -37.53
CA GLU A 102 7.34 -14.42 -37.52
C GLU A 102 6.56 -13.57 -38.53
N LEU A 103 6.40 -14.05 -39.76
CA LEU A 103 5.60 -13.40 -40.79
C LEU A 103 4.16 -13.20 -40.31
N LYS A 104 3.56 -14.27 -39.75
CA LYS A 104 2.18 -14.22 -39.24
C LYS A 104 2.06 -13.17 -38.12
N LYS A 105 2.95 -13.15 -37.17
CA LYS A 105 2.99 -12.19 -36.06
C LYS A 105 3.16 -10.76 -36.61
N LEU A 106 4.09 -10.55 -37.56
CA LEU A 106 4.33 -9.24 -38.17
C LEU A 106 3.09 -8.71 -38.90
N ILE A 107 2.54 -9.48 -39.83
CA ILE A 107 1.37 -9.04 -40.60
C ILE A 107 0.15 -8.79 -39.69
N ALA A 108 -0.10 -9.70 -38.75
CA ALA A 108 -1.17 -9.54 -37.75
C ALA A 108 -1.08 -8.25 -36.94
N TYR A 109 0.13 -7.73 -36.72
CA TYR A 109 0.36 -6.50 -35.97
C TYR A 109 -0.12 -5.25 -36.73
N HIS A 110 -0.24 -5.33 -38.04
CA HIS A 110 -0.79 -4.26 -38.89
C HIS A 110 -2.32 -4.31 -39.00
N LEU A 111 -2.97 -5.33 -38.38
CA LEU A 111 -4.40 -5.53 -38.43
C LEU A 111 -5.05 -5.25 -37.08
N LEU A 112 -5.73 -4.12 -36.96
CA LEU A 112 -6.42 -3.74 -35.73
C LEU A 112 -7.85 -4.32 -35.73
N TYR A 113 -8.33 -4.67 -34.55
CA TYR A 113 -9.73 -4.94 -34.34
C TYR A 113 -10.54 -3.66 -34.54
N TYR A 114 -11.75 -3.81 -35.11
CA TYR A 114 -12.71 -2.75 -35.39
C TYR A 114 -12.30 -1.80 -36.55
N SER A 115 -13.24 -1.02 -36.98
CA SER A 115 -13.13 -0.11 -38.11
C SER A 115 -12.97 1.32 -37.59
N TYR A 116 -11.75 1.85 -37.63
CA TYR A 116 -11.42 3.21 -37.16
C TYR A 116 -11.02 4.11 -38.31
N ASN A 117 -11.80 5.16 -38.54
CA ASN A 117 -11.39 6.24 -39.44
C ASN A 117 -10.34 7.16 -38.76
N LYS A 118 -9.88 8.20 -39.48
CA LYS A 118 -8.90 9.16 -38.96
C LYS A 118 -9.37 9.80 -37.65
N GLU A 119 -10.61 10.28 -37.60
CA GLU A 119 -11.15 11.01 -36.44
C GLU A 119 -11.34 10.10 -35.22
N ASN A 120 -11.72 8.84 -35.44
CA ASN A 120 -11.82 7.88 -34.36
C ASN A 120 -10.46 7.62 -33.69
N LEU A 121 -9.38 7.53 -34.46
CA LEU A 121 -8.04 7.30 -33.91
C LEU A 121 -7.46 8.56 -33.25
N ILE A 122 -7.74 9.76 -33.81
CA ILE A 122 -7.29 11.03 -33.20
C ILE A 122 -7.92 11.25 -31.83
N ASN A 123 -9.24 10.94 -31.71
CA ASN A 123 -10.04 11.17 -30.50
C ASN A 123 -10.42 9.88 -29.79
N PHE A 124 -9.56 8.87 -29.85
CA PHE A 124 -9.91 7.53 -29.37
C PHE A 124 -10.24 7.52 -27.88
N ARG A 125 -11.48 7.13 -27.59
CA ARG A 125 -11.99 6.83 -26.26
C ARG A 125 -12.70 5.48 -26.32
N PRO A 126 -12.31 4.47 -25.53
CA PRO A 126 -12.93 3.13 -25.61
C PRO A 126 -14.38 3.12 -25.17
N GLU A 127 -14.81 4.10 -24.42
CA GLU A 127 -16.20 4.24 -23.93
C GLU A 127 -17.18 4.56 -25.06
N GLY A 128 -16.71 4.52 -26.32
CA GLY A 128 -17.43 4.72 -27.56
C GLY A 128 -18.82 5.21 -27.33
N ASN A 129 -19.08 6.47 -27.15
CA ASN A 129 -20.35 7.07 -27.45
C ASN A 129 -20.68 8.31 -26.67
N ASN A 130 -21.01 9.27 -27.34
CA ASN A 130 -22.33 9.90 -27.64
C ASN A 130 -23.37 9.96 -26.50
N THR A 131 -23.08 9.58 -25.28
CA THR A 131 -23.77 10.16 -24.16
C THR A 131 -23.29 11.62 -24.09
N GLN A 132 -24.21 12.54 -24.23
CA GLN A 132 -23.97 13.95 -23.98
C GLN A 132 -23.40 14.08 -22.56
N ILE A 133 -22.06 14.16 -22.52
CA ILE A 133 -21.35 14.44 -21.28
C ILE A 133 -21.67 15.88 -20.97
N THR A 134 -22.22 16.16 -19.78
CA THR A 134 -22.42 17.53 -19.32
C THR A 134 -21.08 18.25 -19.23
N GLU A 135 -21.07 19.61 -19.26
CA GLU A 135 -19.80 20.36 -19.14
C GLU A 135 -19.04 19.99 -17.85
N GLU A 136 -19.72 19.58 -16.81
CA GLU A 136 -19.15 19.13 -15.54
C GLU A 136 -18.54 17.71 -15.62
N ASP A 137 -19.16 16.82 -16.39
CA ASP A 137 -18.63 15.48 -16.70
C ASP A 137 -17.47 15.57 -17.69
N GLN A 138 -17.44 16.57 -18.57
CA GLN A 138 -16.33 16.81 -19.50
C GLN A 138 -15.06 17.21 -18.75
N THR A 139 -15.15 18.06 -17.74
CA THR A 139 -14.02 18.46 -16.89
C THR A 139 -13.49 17.30 -16.04
N LEU A 140 -14.35 16.45 -15.53
CA LEU A 140 -13.98 15.24 -14.79
C LEU A 140 -13.42 14.15 -15.72
N ALA A 141 -14.01 13.94 -16.90
CA ALA A 141 -13.54 12.98 -17.88
C ALA A 141 -12.23 13.42 -18.54
N GLU A 142 -12.04 14.72 -18.77
CA GLU A 142 -10.78 15.29 -19.27
C GLU A 142 -9.66 15.18 -18.24
N ALA A 143 -9.98 15.34 -16.95
CA ALA A 143 -9.01 15.21 -15.86
C ALA A 143 -8.65 13.75 -15.51
N SER A 144 -9.60 12.81 -15.68
CA SER A 144 -9.42 11.43 -15.21
C SER A 144 -9.17 10.39 -16.30
N ALA A 145 -9.53 10.64 -17.55
CA ALA A 145 -9.59 9.59 -18.57
C ALA A 145 -8.73 9.82 -19.81
N GLY A 146 -8.19 11.00 -20.09
CA GLY A 146 -7.35 11.27 -21.24
C GLY A 146 -7.76 10.54 -22.54
N LEU A 147 -7.12 10.85 -23.65
CA LEU A 147 -7.26 10.03 -24.85
C LEU A 147 -6.37 8.79 -24.74
N TYR A 148 -6.76 7.71 -25.43
CA TYR A 148 -6.02 6.44 -25.41
C TYR A 148 -5.13 6.32 -26.64
N TYR A 149 -4.00 5.65 -26.47
CA TYR A 149 -3.00 5.50 -27.53
C TYR A 149 -2.82 4.05 -27.97
N LYS A 150 -3.42 3.06 -27.28
CA LYS A 150 -3.23 1.64 -27.59
C LYS A 150 -4.44 1.04 -28.27
N HIS A 151 -4.18 0.27 -29.33
CA HIS A 151 -5.21 -0.44 -30.08
C HIS A 151 -4.87 -1.91 -30.19
N ARG A 152 -5.84 -2.78 -29.91
CA ARG A 152 -5.69 -4.23 -29.99
C ARG A 152 -5.49 -4.68 -31.42
N THR A 153 -4.46 -5.49 -31.67
CA THR A 153 -4.16 -6.08 -32.99
C THR A 153 -4.52 -7.56 -33.05
N LYS A 154 -4.38 -8.17 -34.22
CA LYS A 154 -4.50 -9.62 -34.41
C LYS A 154 -3.21 -10.38 -34.06
N SER A 155 -2.14 -9.69 -33.69
CA SER A 155 -0.84 -10.27 -33.39
C SER A 155 -0.76 -10.84 -31.98
N ALA A 156 -0.39 -12.08 -31.84
CA ALA A 156 -0.11 -12.73 -30.57
C ALA A 156 1.06 -13.72 -30.72
N ASP A 157 1.77 -13.96 -29.65
CA ASP A 157 2.72 -15.07 -29.60
C ASP A 157 1.96 -16.40 -29.50
N ALA A 158 2.56 -17.46 -30.06
CA ALA A 158 2.06 -18.81 -29.79
C ALA A 158 2.28 -19.17 -28.31
N PRO A 159 1.38 -19.95 -27.70
CA PRO A 159 1.62 -20.46 -26.36
C PRO A 159 2.96 -21.17 -26.25
N SER A 160 3.65 -20.94 -25.15
CA SER A 160 5.02 -21.43 -24.93
C SER A 160 5.14 -22.19 -23.60
N TRP A 161 6.09 -23.14 -23.55
CA TRP A 161 6.41 -23.83 -22.31
C TRP A 161 7.31 -22.96 -21.44
N GLU A 162 6.86 -22.69 -20.21
CA GLU A 162 7.68 -22.04 -19.18
C GLU A 162 7.90 -22.98 -17.99
N THR A 163 8.90 -22.68 -17.18
CA THR A 163 9.22 -23.46 -15.98
C THR A 163 8.96 -22.61 -14.75
N THR A 164 8.08 -23.10 -13.87
CA THR A 164 7.79 -22.44 -12.60
C THR A 164 8.99 -22.46 -11.66
N GLN A 165 8.97 -21.63 -10.61
CA GLN A 165 9.99 -21.65 -9.56
C GLN A 165 10.12 -23.01 -8.83
N TYR A 166 9.11 -23.89 -8.96
CA TYR A 166 9.11 -25.25 -8.40
C TYR A 166 9.63 -26.31 -9.39
N GLY A 167 10.05 -25.90 -10.60
CA GLY A 167 10.55 -26.80 -11.64
C GLY A 167 9.46 -27.47 -12.48
N GLU A 168 8.19 -27.10 -12.31
CA GLU A 168 7.08 -27.61 -13.11
C GLU A 168 7.03 -26.92 -14.47
N LYS A 169 6.74 -27.68 -15.53
CA LYS A 169 6.53 -27.14 -16.86
C LYS A 169 5.04 -26.84 -17.07
N VAL A 170 4.75 -25.62 -17.46
CA VAL A 170 3.39 -25.11 -17.71
C VAL A 170 3.33 -24.48 -19.10
N MET A 171 2.18 -24.65 -19.80
CA MET A 171 1.92 -24.00 -21.09
C MET A 171 1.31 -22.63 -20.84
N VAL A 172 2.06 -21.58 -21.15
CA VAL A 172 1.64 -20.19 -20.95
C VAL A 172 0.96 -19.69 -22.22
N TYR A 173 -0.25 -19.12 -22.04
CA TYR A 173 -1.00 -18.47 -23.10
C TYR A 173 -0.61 -16.99 -23.19
N HIS A 174 -0.48 -16.48 -24.43
CA HIS A 174 -0.17 -15.08 -24.72
C HIS A 174 -1.36 -14.39 -25.38
N TYR A 175 -1.74 -13.25 -24.86
CA TYR A 175 -2.78 -12.41 -25.44
C TYR A 175 -2.27 -11.62 -26.64
N GLU A 176 -3.20 -11.03 -27.38
CA GLU A 176 -2.86 -10.18 -28.51
C GLU A 176 -2.12 -8.91 -28.07
N ARG A 177 -1.18 -8.51 -28.90
CA ARG A 177 -0.38 -7.31 -28.72
C ARG A 177 -1.17 -6.04 -29.01
N TYR A 178 -0.85 -4.98 -28.28
CA TYR A 178 -1.35 -3.65 -28.54
C TYR A 178 -0.38 -2.84 -29.40
N LEU A 179 -0.97 -2.06 -30.32
CA LEU A 179 -0.25 -1.14 -31.19
C LEU A 179 -0.43 0.29 -30.67
N PRO A 180 0.65 1.04 -30.39
CA PRO A 180 0.53 2.45 -30.04
C PRO A 180 0.23 3.32 -31.28
N VAL A 181 -0.82 4.12 -31.18
CA VAL A 181 -1.19 5.16 -32.14
C VAL A 181 -1.20 6.49 -31.40
N PHE A 182 -0.20 7.31 -31.63
CA PHE A 182 -0.04 8.59 -30.97
C PHE A 182 -0.66 9.71 -31.82
N SER A 183 -1.76 10.30 -31.35
CA SER A 183 -2.40 11.43 -32.00
C SER A 183 -1.93 12.76 -31.43
N TYR A 184 -2.05 13.84 -32.20
CA TYR A 184 -1.76 15.18 -31.72
C TYR A 184 -2.68 15.56 -30.54
N GLN A 185 -3.93 15.09 -30.55
CA GLN A 185 -4.86 15.32 -29.44
C GLN A 185 -4.45 14.57 -28.18
N TYR A 186 -3.87 13.36 -28.28
CA TYR A 186 -3.35 12.63 -27.15
C TYR A 186 -2.30 13.43 -26.38
N PHE A 187 -1.28 13.96 -27.07
CA PHE A 187 -0.25 14.80 -26.45
C PHE A 187 -0.82 16.11 -25.91
N LYS A 188 -1.78 16.73 -26.63
CA LYS A 188 -2.44 17.95 -26.19
C LYS A 188 -3.21 17.77 -24.89
N THR A 189 -3.94 16.64 -24.71
CA THR A 189 -4.64 16.32 -23.45
C THR A 189 -3.68 16.09 -22.29
N LYS A 190 -2.50 15.52 -22.57
CA LYS A 190 -1.43 15.37 -21.57
C LYS A 190 -0.67 16.68 -21.29
N LYS A 191 -0.88 17.72 -22.12
CA LYS A 191 -0.19 19.03 -22.03
C LYS A 191 1.34 18.93 -22.13
N ILE A 192 1.83 18.03 -23.00
CA ILE A 192 3.25 17.78 -23.26
C ILE A 192 3.56 18.02 -24.75
N ASP A 193 4.83 18.28 -25.07
CA ASP A 193 5.28 18.47 -26.44
C ASP A 193 5.29 17.15 -27.22
N ALA A 194 4.54 17.10 -28.33
CA ALA A 194 4.40 15.88 -29.12
C ALA A 194 5.71 15.46 -29.79
N THR A 195 6.46 16.42 -30.33
CA THR A 195 7.69 16.12 -31.06
C THR A 195 8.77 15.56 -30.13
N TYR A 196 9.05 16.26 -29.02
CA TYR A 196 10.04 15.81 -28.04
C TYR A 196 9.71 14.44 -27.48
N ASN A 197 8.48 14.24 -26.99
CA ASN A 197 8.08 13.00 -26.32
C ASN A 197 7.95 11.80 -27.27
N TYR A 198 7.54 12.03 -28.52
CA TYR A 198 7.49 10.99 -29.54
C TYR A 198 8.89 10.60 -30.01
N GLU A 199 9.72 11.57 -30.42
CA GLU A 199 11.07 11.32 -30.94
C GLU A 199 12.02 10.78 -29.85
N TYR A 200 11.73 11.00 -28.57
CA TYR A 200 12.44 10.39 -27.47
C TYR A 200 12.38 8.85 -27.50
N PHE A 201 11.22 8.28 -27.74
CA PHE A 201 11.05 6.82 -27.87
C PHE A 201 11.44 6.31 -29.27
N TYR A 202 11.35 7.15 -30.27
CA TYR A 202 11.59 6.79 -31.65
C TYR A 202 12.62 7.76 -32.30
N PRO A 203 13.89 7.73 -31.87
CA PRO A 203 14.87 8.71 -32.28
C PRO A 203 15.21 8.68 -33.78
N ASN A 204 14.92 7.58 -34.46
CA ASN A 204 15.10 7.41 -35.91
C ASN A 204 13.84 7.75 -36.73
N SER A 205 12.79 8.22 -36.08
CA SER A 205 11.50 8.57 -36.68
C SER A 205 11.21 10.06 -36.47
N LYS A 206 10.32 10.62 -37.31
CA LYS A 206 9.89 12.00 -37.20
C LYS A 206 8.45 12.10 -36.73
N TRP A 207 8.16 13.02 -35.86
CA TRP A 207 6.79 13.37 -35.54
C TRP A 207 6.14 14.09 -36.73
N THR A 208 5.11 13.45 -37.31
CA THR A 208 4.36 13.98 -38.45
C THR A 208 2.86 14.04 -38.20
N GLY A 209 2.43 13.69 -37.00
CA GLY A 209 1.03 13.66 -36.60
C GLY A 209 0.45 14.99 -36.10
N SER A 210 0.95 16.14 -36.56
CA SER A 210 0.52 17.49 -36.11
C SER A 210 -0.97 17.80 -36.32
N ASP A 211 -1.62 17.13 -37.28
CA ASP A 211 -3.06 17.16 -37.56
C ASP A 211 -3.67 15.76 -37.70
N GLY A 212 -2.90 14.75 -37.30
CA GLY A 212 -3.24 13.33 -37.42
C GLY A 212 -2.61 12.52 -36.27
N PHE A 213 -1.93 11.44 -36.65
CA PHE A 213 -1.23 10.56 -35.72
C PHE A 213 -0.04 9.87 -36.39
N ASN A 214 0.91 9.42 -35.56
CA ASN A 214 1.91 8.45 -35.93
C ASN A 214 1.54 7.06 -35.34
N VAL A 215 2.00 6.00 -35.99
CA VAL A 215 1.72 4.61 -35.61
C VAL A 215 3.04 3.95 -35.21
N SER A 216 3.22 3.65 -33.91
CA SER A 216 4.52 3.19 -33.41
C SER A 216 5.66 4.08 -33.95
N ASN A 217 6.66 3.51 -34.63
CA ASN A 217 7.78 4.22 -35.25
C ASN A 217 7.49 4.79 -36.66
N ALA A 218 6.27 4.63 -37.18
CA ALA A 218 5.92 5.00 -38.55
C ALA A 218 5.08 6.28 -38.63
N SER A 219 5.37 7.12 -39.61
CA SER A 219 4.46 8.18 -40.03
C SER A 219 3.39 7.63 -40.98
N VAL A 220 2.23 8.29 -41.01
CA VAL A 220 1.14 7.94 -41.90
C VAL A 220 1.23 8.79 -43.16
N LYS A 221 1.22 8.13 -44.33
CA LYS A 221 1.25 8.79 -45.66
C LYS A 221 -0.14 9.23 -46.10
N GLU A 222 -1.15 8.36 -45.90
CA GLU A 222 -2.53 8.63 -46.25
C GLU A 222 -3.46 8.10 -45.16
N TYR A 223 -4.36 8.94 -44.67
CA TYR A 223 -5.25 8.64 -43.55
C TYR A 223 -6.65 8.24 -44.01
N GLY A 224 -7.21 7.21 -43.41
CA GLY A 224 -8.65 6.94 -43.41
C GLY A 224 -9.26 6.63 -44.78
N ILE A 225 -8.54 5.90 -45.65
CA ILE A 225 -9.11 5.43 -46.93
C ILE A 225 -10.24 4.48 -46.59
N PRO A 226 -11.51 4.81 -47.00
CA PRO A 226 -12.65 3.98 -46.68
C PRO A 226 -12.68 2.73 -47.53
N ALA A 227 -13.03 1.60 -46.93
CA ALA A 227 -13.26 0.34 -47.60
C ALA A 227 -14.60 -0.27 -47.13
N GLN A 228 -15.16 -1.22 -47.88
CA GLN A 228 -16.39 -1.92 -47.53
C GLN A 228 -16.33 -2.55 -46.13
N ASN A 229 -15.16 -3.06 -45.76
CA ASN A 229 -14.91 -3.80 -44.51
C ASN A 229 -13.98 -3.04 -43.53
N GLY A 230 -13.85 -1.73 -43.65
CA GLY A 230 -13.10 -0.93 -42.68
C GLY A 230 -12.39 0.28 -43.23
N TYR A 231 -11.23 0.58 -42.69
CA TYR A 231 -10.39 1.71 -43.07
C TYR A 231 -8.93 1.29 -43.26
N ILE A 232 -8.24 1.97 -44.18
CA ILE A 232 -6.81 1.79 -44.45
C ILE A 232 -6.10 3.09 -44.08
N HIS A 233 -4.99 2.96 -43.37
CA HIS A 233 -3.99 4.01 -43.14
C HIS A 233 -2.66 3.53 -43.69
N THR A 234 -2.07 4.26 -44.63
CA THR A 234 -0.82 3.83 -45.27
C THR A 234 0.38 4.34 -44.50
N LEU A 235 1.37 3.49 -44.30
CA LEU A 235 2.52 3.75 -43.44
C LEU A 235 3.81 4.01 -44.26
N SER A 236 4.70 4.81 -43.68
CA SER A 236 6.04 5.06 -44.23
C SER A 236 7.05 3.95 -43.95
N GLN A 237 6.77 3.10 -42.95
CA GLN A 237 7.64 2.01 -42.49
C GLN A 237 6.84 0.81 -42.08
N VAL A 238 7.45 -0.38 -42.05
CA VAL A 238 6.89 -1.57 -41.43
C VAL A 238 7.05 -1.42 -39.90
N ILE A 239 5.97 -1.63 -39.19
CA ILE A 239 5.96 -1.60 -37.72
C ILE A 239 6.21 -3.00 -37.15
N LYS A 240 7.17 -3.09 -36.23
CA LYS A 240 7.51 -4.35 -35.56
C LYS A 240 6.61 -4.57 -34.35
N PRO A 241 6.12 -5.82 -34.12
CA PRO A 241 5.41 -6.13 -32.88
C PRO A 241 6.27 -5.80 -31.66
N LEU A 242 5.69 -5.01 -30.76
CA LEU A 242 6.34 -4.66 -29.50
C LEU A 242 6.35 -5.86 -28.55
N GLU A 243 7.42 -6.04 -27.81
CA GLU A 243 7.52 -7.02 -26.75
C GLU A 243 7.03 -6.45 -25.41
N THR A 244 6.73 -7.33 -24.42
CA THR A 244 6.41 -6.90 -23.07
C THR A 244 7.68 -6.39 -22.37
N ILE A 245 7.53 -5.61 -21.30
CA ILE A 245 8.64 -5.16 -20.44
C ILE A 245 9.46 -6.36 -19.97
N ASN A 246 8.78 -7.45 -19.57
CA ASN A 246 9.46 -8.69 -19.13
C ASN A 246 10.33 -9.31 -20.22
N THR A 247 9.82 -9.38 -21.45
CA THR A 247 10.58 -9.93 -22.59
C THR A 247 11.77 -9.03 -22.97
N GLU A 248 11.57 -7.72 -22.96
CA GLU A 248 12.66 -6.75 -23.21
C GLU A 248 13.77 -6.87 -22.15
N LEU A 249 13.43 -7.01 -20.88
CA LEU A 249 14.40 -7.22 -19.80
C LEU A 249 15.12 -8.55 -19.95
N LYS A 250 14.41 -9.63 -20.28
CA LYS A 250 14.96 -10.98 -20.51
C LYS A 250 16.04 -10.99 -21.60
N ASN A 251 15.85 -10.21 -22.64
CA ASN A 251 16.74 -10.15 -23.81
C ASN A 251 17.93 -9.18 -23.64
N ARG A 252 18.04 -8.50 -22.47
CA ARG A 252 19.08 -7.50 -22.20
C ARG A 252 19.95 -7.89 -21.00
N PRO A 253 21.15 -8.46 -21.24
CA PRO A 253 22.04 -8.93 -20.16
C PRO A 253 22.41 -7.85 -19.14
N GLU A 254 22.44 -6.60 -19.53
CA GLU A 254 22.76 -5.45 -18.66
C GLU A 254 21.72 -5.20 -17.56
N TYR A 255 20.49 -5.72 -17.70
CA TYR A 255 19.40 -5.66 -16.73
C TYR A 255 19.09 -7.02 -16.08
N SER A 256 19.98 -8.01 -16.23
CA SER A 256 19.71 -9.38 -15.76
C SER A 256 19.46 -9.48 -14.26
N THR A 257 20.08 -8.65 -13.43
CA THR A 257 19.81 -8.60 -11.98
C THR A 257 18.34 -8.18 -11.73
N TYR A 258 17.89 -7.12 -12.39
CA TYR A 258 16.51 -6.65 -12.28
C TYR A 258 15.51 -7.68 -12.80
N TYR A 259 15.79 -8.27 -13.98
CA TYR A 259 14.97 -9.34 -14.53
C TYR A 259 14.86 -10.54 -13.59
N ASN A 260 15.97 -11.02 -13.02
CA ASN A 260 15.97 -12.16 -12.11
C ASN A 260 15.17 -11.87 -10.82
N LEU A 261 15.27 -10.66 -10.30
CA LEU A 261 14.46 -10.23 -9.16
C LEU A 261 12.97 -10.20 -9.50
N CYS A 262 12.57 -9.66 -10.65
CA CYS A 262 11.19 -9.72 -11.12
C CYS A 262 10.71 -11.17 -11.27
N ASN A 263 11.53 -12.01 -11.91
CA ASN A 263 11.20 -13.41 -12.15
C ASN A 263 11.04 -14.23 -10.87
N ALA A 264 11.69 -13.84 -9.76
CA ALA A 264 11.48 -14.46 -8.44
C ALA A 264 10.05 -14.27 -7.89
N TYR A 265 9.30 -13.31 -8.42
CA TYR A 265 7.89 -13.07 -8.10
C TYR A 265 6.93 -13.63 -9.16
N SER A 266 7.43 -14.35 -10.17
CA SER A 266 6.59 -14.96 -11.21
C SER A 266 5.67 -16.02 -10.62
N VAL A 267 4.40 -15.98 -11.02
CA VAL A 267 3.37 -16.95 -10.69
C VAL A 267 2.62 -17.34 -11.96
N TYR A 268 2.13 -18.57 -11.99
CA TYR A 268 1.48 -19.13 -13.16
C TYR A 268 0.08 -19.63 -12.80
N PRO A 269 -0.90 -18.75 -12.63
CA PRO A 269 -2.28 -19.17 -12.37
C PRO A 269 -2.90 -19.85 -13.57
N ALA A 270 -3.56 -20.99 -13.35
CA ALA A 270 -4.35 -21.66 -14.37
C ALA A 270 -5.59 -20.81 -14.75
N ASN A 271 -5.84 -20.64 -16.04
CA ASN A 271 -6.98 -19.90 -16.53
C ASN A 271 -8.06 -20.84 -17.09
N LYS A 272 -9.23 -20.88 -16.43
CA LYS A 272 -10.31 -21.82 -16.76
C LYS A 272 -10.96 -21.55 -18.13
N GLU A 273 -11.12 -20.28 -18.49
CA GLU A 273 -11.76 -19.89 -19.76
C GLU A 273 -10.85 -20.20 -20.95
N LEU A 274 -9.59 -19.77 -20.87
CA LEU A 274 -8.60 -20.09 -21.90
C LEU A 274 -8.38 -21.59 -22.06
N THR A 275 -8.35 -22.33 -20.95
CA THR A 275 -8.24 -23.78 -20.97
C THR A 275 -9.39 -24.40 -21.70
N LYS A 276 -10.63 -24.00 -21.40
CA LYS A 276 -11.83 -24.51 -22.07
C LYS A 276 -11.82 -24.21 -23.56
N ASP A 277 -11.42 -23.02 -23.97
CA ASP A 277 -11.55 -22.54 -25.32
C ASP A 277 -10.39 -22.97 -26.23
N TYR A 278 -9.18 -23.10 -25.68
CA TYR A 278 -7.98 -23.26 -26.50
C TYR A 278 -7.09 -24.45 -26.15
N ALA A 279 -7.13 -25.02 -24.91
CA ALA A 279 -6.18 -26.05 -24.48
C ALA A 279 -6.11 -27.25 -25.43
N ALA A 280 -7.28 -27.73 -25.93
CA ALA A 280 -7.36 -28.85 -26.89
C ALA A 280 -6.61 -28.55 -28.21
N SER A 281 -6.61 -27.31 -28.68
CA SER A 281 -5.93 -26.89 -29.92
C SER A 281 -4.39 -26.95 -29.77
N TYR A 282 -3.88 -26.87 -28.54
CA TYR A 282 -2.45 -26.94 -28.23
C TYR A 282 -2.04 -28.29 -27.65
N GLY A 283 -2.98 -29.26 -27.52
CA GLY A 283 -2.70 -30.60 -27.02
C GLY A 283 -2.32 -30.64 -25.54
N VAL A 284 -2.85 -29.73 -24.73
CA VAL A 284 -2.63 -29.65 -23.29
C VAL A 284 -3.93 -29.70 -22.52
N ASP A 285 -3.88 -30.08 -21.24
CA ASP A 285 -5.05 -30.14 -20.37
C ASP A 285 -5.37 -28.80 -19.73
N THR A 286 -4.37 -27.91 -19.57
CA THR A 286 -4.51 -26.65 -18.88
C THR A 286 -3.61 -25.58 -19.51
N LEU A 287 -4.15 -24.36 -19.61
CA LEU A 287 -3.42 -23.17 -20.00
C LEU A 287 -3.25 -22.24 -18.80
N TYR A 288 -2.07 -21.64 -18.71
CA TYR A 288 -1.63 -20.77 -17.63
C TYR A 288 -1.36 -19.36 -18.15
N LEU A 289 -1.39 -18.40 -17.27
CA LEU A 289 -0.93 -17.03 -17.54
C LEU A 289 0.39 -16.80 -16.80
N HIS A 290 1.32 -16.04 -17.39
CA HIS A 290 2.50 -15.54 -16.69
C HIS A 290 2.13 -14.23 -15.99
N GLN A 291 2.21 -14.22 -14.68
CA GLN A 291 1.91 -13.07 -13.84
C GLN A 291 3.01 -12.88 -12.79
N HIS A 292 2.99 -11.73 -12.11
CA HIS A 292 3.84 -11.46 -10.96
C HIS A 292 3.00 -11.27 -9.70
N SER A 293 3.46 -11.78 -8.57
CA SER A 293 2.88 -11.53 -7.25
C SER A 293 3.73 -10.49 -6.51
N ALA A 294 3.10 -9.63 -5.70
CA ALA A 294 3.76 -8.61 -4.87
C ALA A 294 4.56 -7.52 -5.60
N ILE A 295 4.60 -7.55 -6.93
CA ILE A 295 5.13 -6.49 -7.79
C ILE A 295 4.18 -6.28 -8.99
N PRO A 296 4.23 -5.13 -9.71
CA PRO A 296 3.43 -4.93 -10.91
C PRO A 296 3.71 -6.00 -11.97
N ASN A 297 2.65 -6.42 -12.66
CA ASN A 297 2.73 -7.52 -13.63
C ASN A 297 3.33 -7.06 -14.96
N ILE A 298 4.65 -7.09 -15.08
CA ILE A 298 5.39 -6.67 -16.28
C ILE A 298 5.40 -7.72 -17.41
N ALA A 299 4.94 -8.95 -17.16
CA ALA A 299 4.90 -10.03 -18.17
C ALA A 299 3.58 -10.06 -18.96
N CYS A 300 2.51 -9.51 -18.43
CA CYS A 300 1.18 -9.61 -19.01
C CYS A 300 0.96 -8.46 -20.01
N GLU A 301 0.37 -8.79 -21.17
CA GLU A 301 -0.06 -7.79 -22.15
C GLU A 301 -1.30 -7.04 -21.67
N TRP A 302 -2.11 -7.67 -20.81
CA TRP A 302 -3.34 -7.15 -20.25
C TRP A 302 -3.25 -7.07 -18.73
N PRO A 303 -3.94 -6.12 -18.09
CA PRO A 303 -3.95 -6.06 -16.63
C PRO A 303 -4.62 -7.32 -16.05
N GLU A 304 -4.08 -7.73 -14.90
CA GLU A 304 -4.65 -8.78 -14.08
C GLU A 304 -6.11 -8.46 -13.75
N ASN A 305 -6.98 -9.44 -13.79
CA ASN A 305 -8.43 -9.29 -13.57
C ASN A 305 -9.20 -8.48 -14.64
N ALA A 306 -8.61 -8.23 -15.81
CA ALA A 306 -9.37 -7.63 -16.90
C ALA A 306 -10.36 -8.65 -17.46
N THR A 307 -11.64 -8.38 -17.31
CA THR A 307 -12.70 -9.10 -18.00
C THR A 307 -12.96 -8.47 -19.36
N THR A 308 -13.65 -9.17 -20.27
CA THR A 308 -14.05 -8.63 -21.57
C THR A 308 -14.92 -7.38 -21.45
N THR A 309 -15.57 -7.16 -20.31
CA THR A 309 -16.36 -5.97 -19.99
C THR A 309 -15.51 -4.76 -19.58
N ASP A 310 -14.25 -4.97 -19.21
CA ASP A 310 -13.31 -3.91 -18.79
C ASP A 310 -12.39 -3.44 -19.94
N PHE A 311 -12.83 -3.59 -21.19
CA PHE A 311 -12.08 -3.16 -22.39
C PHE A 311 -11.55 -1.73 -22.30
N GLN A 312 -12.28 -0.84 -21.69
CA GLN A 312 -11.90 0.54 -21.42
C GLN A 312 -10.64 0.67 -20.54
N LYS A 313 -10.53 -0.18 -19.50
CA LYS A 313 -9.35 -0.23 -18.64
C LYS A 313 -8.14 -0.79 -19.38
N LEU A 314 -8.37 -1.79 -20.25
CA LEU A 314 -7.32 -2.45 -21.02
C LEU A 314 -6.57 -1.49 -21.94
N THR A 315 -7.30 -0.63 -22.65
CA THR A 315 -6.69 0.28 -23.63
C THR A 315 -5.99 1.47 -22.97
N ARG A 316 -6.37 1.83 -21.75
CA ARG A 316 -5.77 2.90 -20.94
C ARG A 316 -4.60 2.44 -20.10
N TRP A 317 -4.68 1.22 -19.59
CA TRP A 317 -3.67 0.68 -18.70
C TRP A 317 -2.31 0.58 -19.37
N GLY A 318 -1.26 0.89 -18.63
CA GLY A 318 0.11 0.75 -19.04
C GLY A 318 1.04 0.79 -17.85
N LEU A 319 2.22 0.26 -18.03
CA LEU A 319 3.30 0.29 -17.06
C LEU A 319 4.42 1.20 -17.54
N THR A 320 5.14 1.80 -16.61
CA THR A 320 6.42 2.44 -16.91
C THR A 320 7.45 1.91 -15.93
N ALA A 321 8.40 1.13 -16.44
CA ALA A 321 9.45 0.53 -15.63
C ALA A 321 10.74 1.34 -15.73
N PHE A 322 11.31 1.70 -14.59
CA PHE A 322 12.64 2.33 -14.46
C PHE A 322 13.63 1.24 -14.05
N ALA A 323 14.17 0.52 -15.02
CA ALA A 323 14.98 -0.67 -14.82
C ALA A 323 16.45 -0.33 -14.52
N PRO A 324 16.95 -0.61 -13.31
CA PRO A 324 18.34 -0.38 -12.98
C PRO A 324 19.27 -1.39 -13.67
N SER A 325 20.42 -0.92 -14.17
CA SER A 325 21.48 -1.80 -14.64
C SER A 325 22.07 -2.65 -13.51
N ASN A 326 22.74 -3.75 -13.86
CA ASN A 326 23.43 -4.60 -12.90
C ASN A 326 24.42 -3.81 -12.02
N THR A 327 25.07 -2.79 -12.59
CA THR A 327 25.99 -1.92 -11.86
C THR A 327 25.24 -1.03 -10.86
N ALA A 328 24.09 -0.50 -11.26
CA ALA A 328 23.24 0.30 -10.38
C ALA A 328 22.74 -0.52 -9.19
N PHE A 329 22.30 -1.76 -9.41
CA PHE A 329 21.88 -2.66 -8.32
C PHE A 329 23.03 -3.00 -7.38
N LYS A 330 24.20 -3.33 -7.90
CA LYS A 330 25.38 -3.62 -7.08
C LYS A 330 25.77 -2.43 -6.21
N LYS A 331 25.74 -1.21 -6.77
CA LYS A 331 26.00 0.01 -6.01
C LYS A 331 24.97 0.20 -4.89
N PHE A 332 23.67 0.12 -5.23
CA PHE A 332 22.59 0.29 -4.25
C PHE A 332 22.67 -0.75 -3.11
N PHE A 333 22.93 -2.03 -3.44
CA PHE A 333 23.12 -3.07 -2.43
C PHE A 333 24.26 -2.72 -1.46
N ASN A 334 25.41 -2.30 -1.96
CA ASN A 334 26.56 -1.95 -1.13
C ASN A 334 26.30 -0.72 -0.23
N ASP A 335 25.57 0.26 -0.75
CA ASP A 335 25.32 1.52 -0.07
C ASP A 335 24.16 1.43 0.96
N PHE A 336 23.24 0.48 0.78
CA PHE A 336 22.06 0.35 1.62
C PHE A 336 22.01 -0.98 2.41
N TRP A 337 21.83 -2.11 1.76
CA TRP A 337 21.59 -3.39 2.45
C TRP A 337 22.82 -4.01 3.06
N LYS A 338 23.97 -3.91 2.41
CA LYS A 338 25.23 -4.40 2.99
C LYS A 338 25.59 -3.66 4.29
N GLN A 339 25.25 -2.38 4.37
CA GLN A 339 25.40 -1.60 5.60
C GLN A 339 24.47 -2.07 6.73
N GLY A 340 23.35 -2.72 6.36
CA GLY A 340 22.35 -3.26 7.28
C GLY A 340 22.61 -4.71 7.73
N GLY A 341 23.71 -5.33 7.27
CA GLY A 341 24.10 -6.69 7.69
C GLY A 341 23.80 -7.80 6.70
N TYR A 342 23.24 -7.49 5.51
CA TYR A 342 23.04 -8.50 4.46
C TYR A 342 24.34 -8.79 3.71
N GLU A 343 24.61 -10.05 3.42
CA GLU A 343 25.83 -10.47 2.71
C GLU A 343 25.66 -10.47 1.19
N SER A 344 24.48 -10.83 0.72
CA SER A 344 24.13 -10.90 -0.70
C SER A 344 22.72 -10.39 -0.97
N LEU A 345 22.38 -10.17 -2.25
CA LEU A 345 21.04 -9.72 -2.65
C LEU A 345 19.98 -10.80 -2.43
N GLU A 346 20.38 -12.07 -2.48
CA GLU A 346 19.52 -13.23 -2.23
C GLU A 346 19.12 -13.35 -0.76
N ASP A 347 19.91 -12.78 0.17
CA ASP A 347 19.63 -12.77 1.60
C ASP A 347 18.64 -11.67 1.99
N VAL A 348 18.48 -10.65 1.13
CA VAL A 348 17.60 -9.53 1.42
C VAL A 348 16.15 -10.00 1.50
N ASP A 349 15.45 -9.54 2.53
CA ASP A 349 14.05 -9.91 2.74
C ASP A 349 13.18 -9.58 1.52
N LYS A 350 12.33 -10.54 1.13
CA LYS A 350 11.47 -10.39 -0.05
C LYS A 350 10.54 -9.19 0.04
N SER A 351 10.09 -8.82 1.24
CA SER A 351 9.27 -7.63 1.43
C SER A 351 10.05 -6.33 1.20
N ALA A 352 11.34 -6.31 1.59
CA ALA A 352 12.21 -5.17 1.31
C ALA A 352 12.50 -5.06 -0.20
N LEU A 353 12.79 -6.18 -0.85
CA LEU A 353 12.96 -6.24 -2.30
C LEU A 353 11.70 -5.83 -3.05
N SER A 354 10.54 -6.38 -2.71
CA SER A 354 9.28 -6.01 -3.38
C SER A 354 8.93 -4.54 -3.19
N THR A 355 9.22 -3.96 -2.03
CA THR A 355 9.05 -2.52 -1.79
C THR A 355 9.91 -1.68 -2.74
N LEU A 356 11.20 -2.05 -2.92
CA LEU A 356 12.03 -1.40 -3.93
C LEU A 356 11.48 -1.60 -5.34
N MET A 357 11.13 -2.83 -5.70
CA MET A 357 10.65 -3.18 -7.04
C MET A 357 9.35 -2.44 -7.40
N ASN A 358 8.42 -2.29 -6.46
CA ASN A 358 7.19 -1.51 -6.64
C ASN A 358 7.47 -0.02 -6.89
N GLN A 359 8.53 0.53 -6.31
CA GLN A 359 8.94 1.92 -6.56
C GLN A 359 9.60 2.13 -7.93
N LEU A 360 10.10 1.05 -8.55
CA LEU A 360 10.73 1.11 -9.87
C LEU A 360 9.74 0.93 -11.03
N VAL A 361 8.47 0.68 -10.75
CA VAL A 361 7.43 0.53 -11.77
C VAL A 361 6.23 1.41 -11.43
N TYR A 362 5.90 2.32 -12.33
CA TYR A 362 4.64 3.03 -12.28
C TYR A 362 3.54 2.18 -12.90
N ASN A 363 2.52 1.84 -12.11
CA ASN A 363 1.40 1.01 -12.53
C ASN A 363 0.16 1.90 -12.78
N GLY A 364 -0.13 2.20 -14.01
CA GLY A 364 -1.29 3.05 -14.33
C GLY A 364 -1.31 3.58 -15.75
N SER A 365 -0.20 4.12 -16.24
CA SER A 365 -0.12 4.65 -17.59
C SER A 365 1.32 4.68 -18.12
N LEU A 366 1.44 4.98 -19.41
CA LEU A 366 2.71 5.36 -20.01
C LEU A 366 3.11 6.76 -19.53
N ILE A 367 4.30 6.88 -18.93
CA ILE A 367 4.91 8.15 -18.52
C ILE A 367 5.88 8.58 -19.62
N PHE A 368 5.71 9.80 -20.12
CA PHE A 368 6.64 10.43 -21.04
C PHE A 368 7.75 11.21 -20.32
N PRO A 369 8.88 11.49 -20.97
CA PRO A 369 10.00 12.21 -20.34
C PRO A 369 9.61 13.51 -19.64
N GLU A 370 8.72 14.32 -20.21
CA GLU A 370 8.26 15.55 -19.57
C GLU A 370 7.41 15.32 -18.32
N GLU A 371 6.78 14.16 -18.19
CA GLU A 371 5.90 13.83 -17.07
C GLU A 371 6.66 13.23 -15.87
N ILE A 372 7.87 12.71 -16.06
CA ILE A 372 8.59 11.93 -15.02
C ILE A 372 8.67 12.67 -13.68
N LYS A 373 8.96 13.96 -13.70
CA LYS A 373 9.12 14.77 -12.47
C LYS A 373 7.80 15.17 -11.80
N THR A 374 6.66 14.91 -12.46
CA THR A 374 5.32 15.32 -11.97
C THR A 374 4.50 14.15 -11.45
N ILE A 375 4.96 12.93 -11.68
CA ILE A 375 4.25 11.71 -11.31
C ILE A 375 4.90 11.08 -10.08
N SER A 376 4.06 10.62 -9.16
CA SER A 376 4.48 9.87 -7.99
C SER A 376 4.05 8.40 -8.08
N SER A 377 4.85 7.51 -7.49
CA SER A 377 4.48 6.10 -7.30
C SER A 377 3.21 5.95 -6.45
N GLU A 378 2.65 4.76 -6.39
CA GLU A 378 1.50 4.44 -5.52
C GLU A 378 1.76 4.77 -4.04
N GLU A 379 3.02 4.75 -3.60
CA GLU A 379 3.43 5.11 -2.24
C GLU A 379 3.78 6.60 -2.09
N GLY A 380 3.49 7.43 -3.10
CA GLY A 380 3.66 8.88 -3.07
C GLY A 380 5.09 9.37 -3.34
N ALA A 381 6.02 8.50 -3.73
CA ALA A 381 7.37 8.90 -4.11
C ALA A 381 7.38 9.56 -5.50
N ILE A 382 7.90 10.77 -5.61
CA ILE A 382 8.10 11.46 -6.88
C ILE A 382 9.30 10.84 -7.59
N PHE A 383 9.15 10.49 -8.88
CA PHE A 383 10.27 10.06 -9.71
C PHE A 383 11.14 11.28 -10.06
N ASN A 384 12.28 11.41 -9.39
CA ASN A 384 13.23 12.49 -9.66
C ASN A 384 14.33 12.01 -10.63
N ILE A 385 13.91 11.56 -11.80
CA ILE A 385 14.77 11.05 -12.84
C ILE A 385 14.97 12.12 -13.90
N ASP A 386 16.22 12.32 -14.31
CA ASP A 386 16.55 13.19 -15.44
C ASP A 386 16.45 12.38 -16.74
N PRO A 387 15.50 12.70 -17.65
CA PRO A 387 15.32 11.96 -18.89
C PRO A 387 16.56 11.91 -19.77
N GLU A 388 17.43 12.93 -19.71
CA GLU A 388 18.67 13.00 -20.49
C GLU A 388 19.76 12.03 -19.99
N LYS A 389 19.60 11.50 -18.77
CA LYS A 389 20.49 10.50 -18.17
C LYS A 389 19.99 9.07 -18.29
N VAL A 390 18.83 8.87 -18.88
CA VAL A 390 18.29 7.55 -19.16
C VAL A 390 19.08 6.93 -20.29
N LYS A 391 19.53 5.70 -20.09
CA LYS A 391 20.39 4.99 -21.05
C LYS A 391 19.59 4.36 -22.19
N ASP A 392 18.51 3.68 -21.86
CA ASP A 392 17.61 3.02 -22.80
C ASP A 392 16.18 3.51 -22.59
N HIS A 393 15.48 3.77 -23.67
CA HIS A 393 14.07 4.20 -23.65
C HIS A 393 13.30 3.42 -24.71
N ILE A 394 12.56 2.43 -24.26
CA ILE A 394 11.95 1.40 -25.10
C ILE A 394 10.45 1.42 -24.93
N MET A 395 9.72 1.56 -26.05
CA MET A 395 8.28 1.35 -26.05
C MET A 395 7.98 -0.14 -26.03
N CYS A 396 7.09 -0.58 -25.13
CA CYS A 396 6.70 -1.96 -24.94
C CYS A 396 5.19 -2.16 -25.19
N ALA A 397 4.78 -3.40 -25.43
CA ALA A 397 3.37 -3.76 -25.65
C ALA A 397 2.48 -3.40 -24.43
N ASN A 398 3.03 -3.49 -23.23
CA ASN A 398 2.34 -3.18 -21.98
C ASN A 398 2.79 -1.87 -21.33
N GLY A 399 3.59 -1.04 -22.03
CA GLY A 399 4.01 0.26 -21.52
C GLY A 399 5.34 0.75 -22.04
N ALA A 400 6.25 1.18 -21.14
CA ALA A 400 7.59 1.62 -21.49
C ALA A 400 8.64 1.11 -20.50
N LEU A 401 9.87 0.96 -20.98
CA LEU A 401 11.07 0.61 -20.22
C LEU A 401 12.10 1.73 -20.33
N TYR A 402 12.50 2.28 -19.20
CA TYR A 402 13.61 3.22 -19.05
C TYR A 402 14.79 2.51 -18.38
N GLY A 403 15.92 2.41 -19.06
CA GLY A 403 17.15 1.82 -18.53
C GLY A 403 17.92 2.84 -17.69
N MET A 404 18.28 2.47 -16.44
CA MET A 404 18.83 3.38 -15.43
C MET A 404 20.23 2.92 -15.00
N ASP A 405 21.19 3.85 -14.93
CA ASP A 405 22.53 3.56 -14.38
C ASP A 405 22.64 3.85 -12.86
N GLU A 406 21.56 4.31 -12.24
CA GLU A 406 21.44 4.49 -10.79
C GLU A 406 20.03 4.16 -10.31
N ILE A 407 19.91 3.75 -9.04
CA ILE A 407 18.63 3.58 -8.37
C ILE A 407 18.35 4.86 -7.58
N GLN A 408 17.25 5.53 -7.87
CA GLN A 408 16.73 6.54 -6.98
C GLN A 408 16.24 5.86 -5.70
N THR A 409 16.86 6.19 -4.58
CA THR A 409 16.43 5.64 -3.27
C THR A 409 14.97 5.99 -3.02
N PRO A 410 14.08 5.01 -2.84
CA PRO A 410 12.67 5.27 -2.56
C PRO A 410 12.49 6.18 -1.35
N THR A 411 11.48 7.06 -1.37
CA THR A 411 11.20 7.98 -0.27
C THR A 411 11.00 7.23 1.05
N ILE A 412 10.35 6.07 1.00
CA ILE A 412 10.16 5.22 2.18
C ILE A 412 11.50 4.81 2.82
N PHE A 413 12.54 4.53 2.03
CA PHE A 413 13.86 4.16 2.54
C PHE A 413 14.65 5.36 3.10
N GLN A 414 14.21 6.59 2.82
CA GLN A 414 14.82 7.81 3.33
C GLN A 414 14.17 8.32 4.62
N THR A 415 13.09 7.70 5.09
CA THR A 415 12.39 8.05 6.33
C THR A 415 12.86 7.18 7.51
N VAL A 416 12.34 7.45 8.72
CA VAL A 416 12.65 6.63 9.92
C VAL A 416 12.34 5.15 9.72
N VAL A 417 11.32 4.80 8.90
CA VAL A 417 10.99 3.41 8.62
C VAL A 417 11.95 2.76 7.62
N GLY A 418 12.77 3.53 6.93
CA GLY A 418 13.81 3.02 6.04
C GLY A 418 14.78 2.08 6.75
N ALA A 419 15.07 2.33 8.04
CA ALA A 419 15.87 1.44 8.85
C ALA A 419 15.28 0.02 8.96
N LEU A 420 13.94 -0.13 8.93
CA LEU A 420 13.28 -1.43 9.01
C LEU A 420 13.50 -2.28 7.74
N TYR A 421 13.66 -1.63 6.60
CA TYR A 421 13.96 -2.26 5.31
C TYR A 421 15.47 -2.45 5.07
N LYS A 422 16.31 -1.72 5.81
CA LYS A 422 17.76 -1.73 5.67
C LYS A 422 18.43 -2.80 6.52
N TYR A 423 18.00 -2.97 7.79
CA TYR A 423 18.66 -3.81 8.75
C TYR A 423 18.04 -5.19 8.86
N ASP A 424 18.87 -6.24 8.73
CA ASP A 424 18.45 -7.64 8.79
C ASP A 424 17.71 -7.97 10.09
N TYR A 425 18.21 -7.57 11.25
CA TYR A 425 17.58 -7.85 12.54
C TYR A 425 16.27 -7.08 12.79
N ALA A 426 15.90 -6.13 11.94
CA ALA A 426 14.67 -5.35 12.05
C ALA A 426 13.47 -5.95 11.29
N ARG A 427 13.59 -7.14 10.71
CA ARG A 427 12.55 -7.76 9.88
C ARG A 427 11.21 -7.90 10.59
N SER A 428 11.20 -8.32 11.86
CA SER A 428 9.96 -8.46 12.65
C SER A 428 9.22 -7.14 12.77
N MET A 429 9.94 -6.04 13.02
CA MET A 429 9.34 -4.71 13.08
C MET A 429 8.87 -4.22 11.70
N MET A 430 9.54 -4.59 10.63
CA MET A 430 9.09 -4.34 9.25
C MET A 430 7.76 -5.05 8.97
N TYR A 431 7.61 -6.30 9.38
CA TYR A 431 6.35 -7.05 9.22
C TYR A 431 5.24 -6.47 10.09
N ALA A 432 5.55 -6.02 11.31
CA ALA A 432 4.60 -5.26 12.13
C ALA A 432 4.10 -4.00 11.41
N LEU A 433 5.01 -3.20 10.86
CA LEU A 433 4.67 -1.99 10.10
C LEU A 433 3.75 -2.30 8.91
N ARG A 434 4.11 -3.26 8.09
CA ARG A 434 3.33 -3.65 6.89
C ARG A 434 1.93 -4.14 7.24
N GLY A 435 1.81 -4.97 8.29
CA GLY A 435 0.53 -5.52 8.74
C GLY A 435 -0.31 -4.58 9.61
N SER A 436 0.25 -3.44 10.05
CA SER A 436 -0.44 -2.49 10.95
C SER A 436 -1.40 -1.54 10.24
N GLY A 437 -1.23 -1.31 8.92
CA GLY A 437 -1.94 -0.29 8.15
C GLY A 437 -1.52 1.16 8.46
N THR A 438 -0.33 1.38 9.07
CA THR A 438 0.13 2.70 9.50
C THR A 438 1.28 3.28 8.68
N LEU A 439 1.75 2.58 7.65
CA LEU A 439 2.92 2.96 6.85
C LEU A 439 2.85 4.40 6.34
N SER A 440 1.69 4.82 5.78
CA SER A 440 1.50 6.17 5.24
C SER A 440 1.75 7.29 6.25
N SER A 441 1.48 7.03 7.54
CA SER A 441 1.73 8.01 8.60
C SER A 441 3.22 8.24 8.83
N TYR A 442 4.04 7.18 8.74
CA TYR A 442 5.48 7.25 9.02
C TYR A 442 6.33 7.75 7.84
N ILE A 443 5.84 7.70 6.63
CA ILE A 443 6.54 8.21 5.45
C ILE A 443 6.30 9.70 5.19
N SER A 444 5.38 10.31 5.94
CA SER A 444 5.05 11.74 5.81
C SER A 444 6.21 12.61 6.33
N ASN A 445 6.62 13.59 5.53
CA ASN A 445 7.61 14.59 5.93
C ASN A 445 7.00 15.74 6.78
N SER A 446 5.68 15.77 6.93
CA SER A 446 4.98 16.79 7.74
C SER A 446 5.10 16.55 9.26
N SER A 447 5.47 15.34 9.66
CA SER A 447 5.66 14.95 11.06
C SER A 447 7.08 14.46 11.30
N LYS A 448 7.61 14.72 12.48
CA LYS A 448 8.90 14.20 12.94
C LYS A 448 8.67 13.03 13.89
N PHE A 449 9.53 12.03 13.81
CA PHE A 449 9.40 10.81 14.61
C PHE A 449 10.69 10.45 15.33
N THR A 450 10.53 9.81 16.47
CA THR A 450 11.56 8.94 17.04
C THR A 450 11.04 7.52 17.01
N LEU A 451 11.83 6.60 16.49
CA LEU A 451 11.49 5.19 16.36
C LEU A 451 12.45 4.33 17.19
N LEU A 452 11.90 3.44 18.00
CA LEU A 452 12.63 2.36 18.67
C LEU A 452 12.47 1.08 17.85
N VAL A 453 13.56 0.41 17.51
CA VAL A 453 13.54 -0.82 16.71
C VAL A 453 14.00 -1.99 17.57
N PRO A 454 13.06 -2.87 17.97
CA PRO A 454 13.39 -4.15 18.59
C PRO A 454 14.02 -5.11 17.57
N SER A 455 14.87 -5.99 18.06
CA SER A 455 15.40 -7.10 17.27
C SER A 455 14.37 -8.23 17.11
N THR A 456 14.56 -9.10 16.11
CA THR A 456 13.78 -10.32 15.93
C THR A 456 13.81 -11.20 17.19
N GLU A 457 14.97 -11.31 17.88
CA GLU A 457 15.11 -12.06 19.12
C GLU A 457 14.21 -11.49 20.25
N GLN A 458 14.14 -10.16 20.38
CA GLN A 458 13.24 -9.54 21.37
C GLN A 458 11.75 -9.82 21.08
N PHE A 459 11.37 -9.92 19.80
CA PHE A 459 10.03 -10.35 19.42
C PHE A 459 9.75 -11.79 19.86
N GLU A 460 10.67 -12.71 19.57
CA GLU A 460 10.54 -14.13 19.92
C GLU A 460 10.45 -14.34 21.45
N ASN A 461 11.27 -13.63 22.21
CA ASN A 461 11.23 -13.65 23.66
C ASN A 461 9.90 -13.08 24.23
N SER A 462 9.22 -12.24 23.45
CA SER A 462 7.87 -11.74 23.78
C SER A 462 6.74 -12.63 23.27
N ALA A 463 7.02 -13.88 22.88
CA ALA A 463 6.08 -14.82 22.28
C ALA A 463 5.41 -14.33 20.98
N ILE A 464 6.13 -13.50 20.22
CA ILE A 464 5.73 -13.05 18.88
C ILE A 464 6.78 -13.58 17.89
N TYR A 465 6.35 -14.48 17.02
CA TYR A 465 7.23 -15.22 16.14
C TYR A 465 7.26 -14.64 14.74
N THR A 466 8.44 -14.67 14.13
CA THR A 466 8.64 -14.14 12.78
C THR A 466 8.54 -15.28 11.76
N SER A 467 7.54 -15.21 10.89
CA SER A 467 7.37 -16.16 9.79
C SER A 467 7.96 -15.57 8.51
N PHE A 468 9.16 -15.99 8.14
CA PHE A 468 9.82 -15.55 6.90
C PHE A 468 9.15 -16.12 5.64
N SER A 469 8.43 -17.22 5.75
CA SER A 469 7.71 -17.84 4.62
C SER A 469 6.45 -17.07 4.25
N THR A 470 5.70 -16.61 5.24
CA THR A 470 4.48 -15.79 5.05
C THR A 470 4.78 -14.29 5.05
N GLN A 471 6.00 -13.89 5.43
CA GLN A 471 6.41 -12.50 5.62
C GLN A 471 5.50 -11.75 6.61
N ASP A 472 5.18 -12.43 7.71
CA ASP A 472 4.26 -11.93 8.73
C ASP A 472 4.71 -12.30 10.15
N LEU A 473 4.02 -11.74 11.14
CA LEU A 473 4.16 -12.09 12.55
C LEU A 473 3.08 -13.06 12.97
N GLU A 474 3.45 -14.00 13.85
CA GLU A 474 2.59 -15.05 14.38
C GLU A 474 2.62 -15.05 15.92
N GLU A 475 1.56 -15.51 16.53
CA GLU A 475 1.44 -15.75 17.97
C GLU A 475 0.95 -17.17 18.25
N ASP A 476 1.08 -17.65 19.49
CA ASP A 476 0.57 -18.95 19.89
C ASP A 476 -0.95 -18.95 19.95
N GLY A 477 -1.59 -19.92 19.30
CA GLY A 477 -3.04 -20.12 19.27
C GLY A 477 -3.43 -21.57 19.56
N ASP A 478 -4.73 -21.83 19.69
CA ASP A 478 -5.25 -23.17 19.88
C ASP A 478 -4.94 -24.08 18.68
N GLY A 479 -3.97 -24.96 18.84
CA GLY A 479 -3.58 -25.91 17.79
C GLY A 479 -2.35 -25.51 16.97
N GLY A 480 -1.65 -24.44 17.31
CA GLY A 480 -0.41 -24.00 16.67
C GLY A 480 -0.32 -22.48 16.53
N ARG A 481 0.68 -22.01 15.75
CA ARG A 481 0.87 -20.59 15.52
C ARG A 481 -0.19 -20.04 14.57
N VAL A 482 -0.69 -18.85 14.88
CA VAL A 482 -1.68 -18.10 14.09
C VAL A 482 -1.14 -16.72 13.74
N PRO A 483 -1.57 -16.10 12.62
CA PRO A 483 -1.15 -14.76 12.27
C PRO A 483 -1.51 -13.74 13.36
N LEU A 484 -0.56 -12.90 13.74
CA LEU A 484 -0.78 -11.81 14.69
C LEU A 484 -1.78 -10.81 14.12
N GLY A 485 -2.76 -10.40 14.91
CA GLY A 485 -3.82 -9.46 14.47
C GLY A 485 -3.29 -8.07 14.10
N THR A 486 -3.97 -7.39 13.16
CA THR A 486 -3.62 -6.01 12.73
C THR A 486 -3.57 -5.02 13.90
N THR A 487 -4.47 -5.14 14.87
CA THR A 487 -4.48 -4.28 16.06
C THR A 487 -3.24 -4.49 16.93
N SER A 488 -2.80 -5.73 17.13
CA SER A 488 -1.58 -6.05 17.88
C SER A 488 -0.34 -5.51 17.17
N LYS A 489 -0.24 -5.68 15.84
CA LYS A 489 0.83 -5.09 15.02
C LYS A 489 0.87 -3.56 15.12
N ARG A 490 -0.31 -2.91 15.09
CA ARG A 490 -0.44 -1.47 15.26
C ARG A 490 0.00 -1.02 16.65
N ASN A 491 -0.37 -1.75 17.68
CA ASN A 491 0.05 -1.47 19.06
C ASN A 491 1.57 -1.57 19.23
N ILE A 492 2.20 -2.56 18.58
CA ILE A 492 3.67 -2.67 18.54
C ILE A 492 4.27 -1.41 17.90
N MET A 493 3.77 -0.98 16.76
CA MET A 493 4.26 0.23 16.11
C MET A 493 4.10 1.46 17.00
N TYR A 494 2.95 1.61 17.64
CA TYR A 494 2.62 2.79 18.46
C TYR A 494 3.42 2.88 19.75
N ILE A 495 3.68 1.77 20.44
CA ILE A 495 4.49 1.79 21.66
C ILE A 495 5.99 2.02 21.36
N HIS A 496 6.43 1.68 20.14
CA HIS A 496 7.81 1.83 19.70
C HIS A 496 8.04 3.10 18.86
N SER A 497 7.09 4.03 18.80
CA SER A 497 7.22 5.28 18.07
C SER A 497 6.64 6.45 18.85
N ALA A 498 7.27 7.62 18.68
CA ALA A 498 6.76 8.89 19.17
C ALA A 498 6.74 9.91 18.02
N SER A 499 5.64 10.65 17.90
CA SER A 499 5.53 11.80 17.01
C SER A 499 5.91 13.06 17.79
N ILE A 500 6.89 13.78 17.30
CA ILE A 500 7.39 14.98 17.95
C ILE A 500 6.89 16.20 17.17
N SER A 501 5.83 16.82 17.68
CA SER A 501 5.26 18.04 17.09
C SER A 501 5.93 19.28 17.70
N GLY A 502 6.33 20.23 16.86
CA GLY A 502 6.83 21.53 17.28
C GLY A 502 8.30 21.61 17.68
N GLU A 503 9.00 20.50 17.81
CA GLU A 503 10.45 20.46 18.06
C GLU A 503 11.18 19.84 16.85
N ASN A 504 12.29 20.43 16.44
CA ASN A 504 13.15 19.85 15.38
C ASN A 504 14.06 18.72 15.90
N ASN A 505 14.10 18.49 17.23
CA ASN A 505 14.99 17.50 17.83
C ASN A 505 14.25 16.20 18.14
N THR A 506 14.54 15.17 17.38
CA THR A 506 14.04 13.80 17.56
C THR A 506 15.00 12.91 18.35
N GLU A 507 16.09 13.48 18.87
CA GLU A 507 17.10 12.72 19.61
C GLU A 507 16.74 12.58 21.11
N PHE A 508 17.09 11.44 21.65
CA PHE A 508 16.94 11.16 23.08
C PHE A 508 18.02 11.89 23.89
N PRO A 509 17.67 12.47 25.05
CA PRO A 509 18.65 13.10 25.93
C PRO A 509 19.56 12.06 26.57
N MET A 510 20.87 12.32 26.54
CA MET A 510 21.88 11.48 27.20
C MET A 510 22.07 11.85 28.68
N THR A 511 21.57 13.01 29.11
CA THR A 511 21.65 13.51 30.48
C THR A 511 20.29 14.04 30.91
N GLY A 512 20.03 13.99 32.23
CA GLY A 512 18.77 14.45 32.81
C GLY A 512 17.63 13.48 32.62
N SER A 513 16.41 13.93 32.91
CA SER A 513 15.16 13.13 32.82
C SER A 513 14.20 13.77 31.85
N LYS A 514 13.57 12.95 30.99
CA LYS A 514 12.55 13.39 30.04
C LYS A 514 11.49 12.29 29.86
N ALA A 515 10.21 12.67 29.90
CA ALA A 515 9.12 11.81 29.47
C ALA A 515 8.75 12.15 28.04
N ILE A 516 8.51 11.15 27.22
CA ILE A 516 8.09 11.29 25.82
C ILE A 516 6.81 10.45 25.61
N ALA A 517 5.73 11.11 25.20
CA ALA A 517 4.51 10.40 24.85
C ALA A 517 4.73 9.59 23.57
N THR A 518 4.41 8.30 23.61
CA THR A 518 4.43 7.43 22.44
C THR A 518 3.18 7.66 21.57
N GLN A 519 3.10 7.04 20.41
CA GLN A 519 1.86 7.03 19.62
C GLN A 519 0.76 6.14 20.24
N ALA A 520 1.13 5.20 21.13
CA ALA A 520 0.17 4.49 21.93
C ALA A 520 -0.45 5.43 22.95
N SER A 521 -1.77 5.60 22.88
CA SER A 521 -2.51 6.57 23.71
C SER A 521 -2.16 6.39 25.20
N TRP A 522 -1.73 7.46 25.83
CA TRP A 522 -1.36 7.52 27.27
C TRP A 522 -0.23 6.55 27.68
N ASN A 523 0.59 6.13 26.74
CA ASN A 523 1.82 5.40 26.98
C ASN A 523 3.03 6.32 26.75
N PHE A 524 4.08 6.13 27.56
CA PHE A 524 5.24 7.00 27.61
C PHE A 524 6.53 6.21 27.60
N TRP A 525 7.57 6.81 27.08
CA TRP A 525 8.94 6.46 27.37
C TRP A 525 9.46 7.41 28.43
N PHE A 526 10.00 6.86 29.51
CA PHE A 526 10.70 7.61 30.54
C PHE A 526 12.20 7.44 30.34
N ILE A 527 12.87 8.55 30.05
CA ILE A 527 14.31 8.57 29.79
C ILE A 527 15.01 9.22 31.00
N ASN A 528 16.02 8.55 31.53
CA ASN A 528 16.82 9.04 32.63
C ASN A 528 18.30 8.75 32.39
N ASN A 529 19.11 9.81 32.22
CA ASN A 529 20.56 9.76 32.04
C ASN A 529 20.99 8.70 30.96
N GLY A 530 20.44 8.83 29.77
CA GLY A 530 20.77 7.95 28.62
C GLY A 530 20.22 6.52 28.71
N ARG A 531 19.22 6.28 29.57
CA ARG A 531 18.53 5.02 29.71
C ARG A 531 17.02 5.22 29.56
N ILE A 532 16.31 4.23 29.05
CA ILE A 532 14.90 4.31 28.67
C ILE A 532 14.09 3.18 29.31
N THR A 533 12.84 3.47 29.67
CA THR A 533 11.85 2.47 30.09
C THR A 533 10.47 2.86 29.54
N SER A 534 9.55 1.89 29.39
CA SER A 534 8.14 2.16 29.16
C SER A 534 7.40 2.35 30.49
N ASN A 535 6.23 2.99 30.47
CA ASN A 535 5.42 3.11 31.70
C ASN A 535 5.01 1.74 32.27
N LYS A 536 4.74 0.74 31.43
CA LYS A 536 4.44 -0.63 31.91
C LYS A 536 5.58 -1.25 32.72
N GLU A 537 6.82 -1.16 32.21
CA GLU A 537 7.99 -1.65 32.93
C GLU A 537 8.29 -0.80 34.16
N PHE A 538 8.12 0.51 34.04
CA PHE A 538 8.30 1.44 35.16
C PHE A 538 7.36 1.10 36.33
N ASN A 539 6.11 0.72 36.03
CA ASN A 539 5.11 0.31 37.03
C ASN A 539 5.49 -0.95 37.83
N LEU A 540 6.42 -1.78 37.36
CA LEU A 540 6.92 -2.94 38.13
C LEU A 540 7.52 -2.53 39.48
N GLN A 541 8.05 -1.29 39.59
CA GLN A 541 8.61 -0.74 40.83
C GLN A 541 7.55 -0.52 41.94
N LEU A 542 6.27 -0.60 41.61
CA LEU A 542 5.16 -0.56 42.59
C LEU A 542 5.19 -1.75 43.54
N ASN A 543 5.71 -2.88 43.07
CA ASN A 543 5.91 -4.07 43.88
C ASN A 543 7.23 -3.94 44.63
N PRO A 544 7.26 -3.82 45.98
CA PRO A 544 8.50 -3.66 46.78
C PRO A 544 9.42 -4.91 46.71
N GLN A 545 8.92 -6.03 46.18
CA GLN A 545 9.74 -7.23 45.95
C GLN A 545 10.40 -7.22 44.57
N TYR A 546 10.09 -6.26 43.72
CA TYR A 546 10.78 -6.10 42.45
C TYR A 546 12.19 -5.55 42.68
N THR A 547 13.18 -6.37 42.33
CA THR A 547 14.60 -6.06 42.48
C THR A 547 15.28 -5.77 41.14
N GLY A 548 14.53 -5.87 40.05
CA GLY A 548 15.02 -5.60 38.70
C GLY A 548 15.26 -4.09 38.45
N ASP A 549 15.93 -3.81 37.38
CA ASP A 549 16.08 -2.45 36.86
C ASP A 549 15.14 -2.27 35.65
N PRO A 550 14.15 -1.36 35.69
CA PRO A 550 13.23 -1.18 34.57
C PRO A 550 13.85 -0.43 33.40
N TYR A 551 15.04 0.16 33.56
CA TYR A 551 15.69 0.98 32.56
C TYR A 551 16.63 0.15 31.69
N ARG A 552 16.53 0.35 30.38
CA ARG A 552 17.34 -0.25 29.32
C ARG A 552 18.29 0.79 28.71
N THR A 553 19.42 0.35 28.17
CA THR A 553 20.28 1.21 27.36
C THR A 553 19.73 1.32 25.94
N PHE A 554 19.99 2.43 25.26
CA PHE A 554 19.65 2.62 23.86
C PHE A 554 20.85 3.13 23.05
N LYS A 555 20.80 2.93 21.75
CA LYS A 555 21.85 3.38 20.82
C LYS A 555 21.18 3.90 19.55
N LYS A 556 21.66 5.05 19.05
CA LYS A 556 21.24 5.55 17.72
C LYS A 556 21.64 4.52 16.66
N LEU A 557 20.68 4.14 15.86
CA LEU A 557 20.80 3.13 14.80
C LEU A 557 20.95 3.80 13.45
N ASP A 558 20.02 4.71 13.13
CA ASP A 558 19.96 5.38 11.85
C ASP A 558 19.24 6.75 11.99
N GLU A 559 19.18 7.47 10.90
CA GLU A 559 18.49 8.75 10.79
C GLU A 559 17.77 8.83 9.45
N GLY A 560 16.50 9.20 9.49
CA GLY A 560 15.70 9.48 8.30
C GLY A 560 15.43 10.98 8.14
N ASN A 561 14.95 11.38 6.96
CA ASN A 561 14.57 12.78 6.67
C ASN A 561 13.51 13.32 7.64
N ASN A 562 12.75 12.45 8.27
CA ASN A 562 11.68 12.79 9.19
C ASN A 562 11.93 12.31 10.63
N GLY A 563 13.16 11.96 11.02
CA GLY A 563 13.44 11.67 12.42
C GLY A 563 14.62 10.74 12.69
N THR A 564 14.71 10.27 13.95
CA THR A 564 15.83 9.47 14.45
C THR A 564 15.36 8.07 14.85
N VAL A 565 16.20 7.09 14.59
CA VAL A 565 15.94 5.67 14.87
C VAL A 565 16.93 5.16 15.91
N TYR A 566 16.41 4.43 16.90
CA TYR A 566 17.20 3.81 17.96
C TYR A 566 16.93 2.31 18.06
N THR A 567 17.93 1.58 18.50
CA THR A 567 17.78 0.23 19.07
C THR A 567 17.99 0.29 20.57
N PHE A 568 17.53 -0.71 21.30
CA PHE A 568 17.61 -0.75 22.77
C PHE A 568 17.91 -2.17 23.27
N SER A 569 18.52 -2.22 24.48
CA SER A 569 18.85 -3.49 25.15
C SER A 569 17.63 -4.08 25.86
N GLY A 570 17.81 -5.30 26.38
CA GLY A 570 16.77 -6.05 27.07
C GLY A 570 16.28 -7.24 26.24
N ASP A 571 15.58 -8.15 26.88
CA ASP A 571 15.24 -9.44 26.29
C ASP A 571 13.93 -9.38 25.49
N GLU A 572 13.04 -8.44 25.80
CA GLU A 572 11.68 -8.36 25.24
C GLU A 572 11.40 -7.01 24.58
N ILE A 573 10.37 -6.93 23.74
CA ILE A 573 9.84 -5.67 23.22
C ILE A 573 9.11 -4.87 24.30
N PHE A 574 8.90 -3.57 24.09
CA PHE A 574 7.97 -2.83 24.95
C PHE A 574 6.53 -3.24 24.66
N ALA A 575 5.70 -3.29 25.69
CA ALA A 575 4.28 -3.58 25.58
C ALA A 575 3.44 -2.38 26.04
N ILE A 576 2.26 -2.22 25.47
CA ILE A 576 1.28 -1.22 25.89
C ILE A 576 0.82 -1.55 27.31
N GLU A 577 0.69 -0.53 28.15
CA GLU A 577 0.02 -0.64 29.43
C GLU A 577 -1.49 -0.76 29.23
N THR A 578 -2.06 -1.85 29.69
CA THR A 578 -3.49 -2.17 29.58
C THR A 578 -4.20 -2.16 30.92
N GLU A 579 -3.46 -2.11 32.02
CA GLU A 579 -4.05 -2.05 33.35
C GLU A 579 -4.66 -0.67 33.62
N ASP A 580 -5.78 -0.69 34.34
CA ASP A 580 -6.46 0.52 34.80
C ASP A 580 -5.94 0.96 36.16
N LEU A 581 -5.79 2.25 36.38
CA LEU A 581 -5.42 2.82 37.67
C LEU A 581 -6.38 2.42 38.78
N GLY A 582 -7.69 2.52 38.50
CA GLY A 582 -8.71 2.14 39.46
C GLY A 582 -8.59 0.68 39.90
N ARG A 583 -8.35 -0.23 38.97
CA ARG A 583 -8.10 -1.63 39.24
C ARG A 583 -6.79 -1.85 40.03
N SER A 584 -5.72 -1.17 39.63
CA SER A 584 -4.44 -1.25 40.35
C SER A 584 -4.57 -0.84 41.81
N ILE A 585 -5.26 0.28 42.10
CA ILE A 585 -5.52 0.73 43.47
C ILE A 585 -6.38 -0.28 44.23
N ALA A 586 -7.42 -0.81 43.63
CA ALA A 586 -8.32 -1.77 44.27
C ALA A 586 -7.59 -3.08 44.64
N ILE A 587 -6.83 -3.65 43.71
CA ILE A 587 -6.05 -4.87 43.92
C ILE A 587 -4.99 -4.67 44.99
N CYS A 588 -4.41 -3.46 45.11
CA CYS A 588 -3.39 -3.13 46.08
C CYS A 588 -3.87 -3.25 47.54
N ALA A 589 -5.20 -3.25 47.79
CA ALA A 589 -5.70 -3.52 49.15
C ALA A 589 -5.26 -4.90 49.69
N ASP A 590 -5.07 -5.89 48.82
CA ASP A 590 -4.62 -7.22 49.16
C ASP A 590 -3.15 -7.53 48.75
N LYS A 591 -2.61 -6.76 47.79
CA LYS A 591 -1.19 -6.80 47.41
C LYS A 591 -0.40 -5.75 48.14
N LYS A 592 0.71 -6.15 48.79
CA LYS A 592 1.55 -5.25 49.58
C LYS A 592 2.44 -4.34 48.72
N TYR A 593 1.84 -3.49 47.84
CA TYR A 593 2.53 -2.51 47.00
C TYR A 593 2.94 -1.27 47.84
N VAL A 594 3.73 -0.39 47.28
CA VAL A 594 4.28 0.83 47.93
C VAL A 594 3.19 1.82 48.39
N TYR A 595 1.94 1.63 47.98
CA TYR A 595 0.76 2.42 48.39
C TYR A 595 -0.36 1.57 49.00
N HIS A 596 -0.04 0.40 49.50
CA HIS A 596 -0.98 -0.56 50.12
C HIS A 596 -1.83 0.05 51.22
N ARG A 597 -1.24 0.90 52.09
CA ARG A 597 -1.95 1.55 53.18
C ARG A 597 -3.05 2.49 52.73
N PHE A 598 -2.81 3.22 51.65
CA PHE A 598 -3.85 4.07 51.03
C PHE A 598 -5.01 3.21 50.50
N SER A 599 -4.72 2.10 49.85
CA SER A 599 -5.75 1.18 49.31
C SER A 599 -6.57 0.53 50.45
N GLN A 600 -5.94 0.23 51.60
CA GLN A 600 -6.66 -0.25 52.81
C GLN A 600 -7.63 0.82 53.36
N LEU A 601 -7.26 2.09 53.36
CA LEU A 601 -8.18 3.17 53.72
C LEU A 601 -9.34 3.29 52.71
N MET A 602 -9.06 3.17 51.43
CA MET A 602 -10.09 3.15 50.38
C MET A 602 -11.08 1.99 50.59
N LYS A 603 -10.59 0.80 50.97
CA LYS A 603 -11.43 -0.38 51.32
C LYS A 603 -12.26 -0.10 52.57
N ALA A 604 -11.68 0.47 53.61
CA ALA A 604 -12.38 0.83 54.85
C ALA A 604 -13.46 1.89 54.63
N ALA A 605 -13.25 2.84 53.73
CA ALA A 605 -14.25 3.83 53.31
C ALA A 605 -15.39 3.20 52.46
N GLY A 606 -15.24 1.98 51.97
CA GLY A 606 -16.19 1.33 51.08
C GLY A 606 -16.10 1.79 49.63
N LEU A 607 -14.97 2.39 49.24
CA LEU A 607 -14.70 2.81 47.87
C LEU A 607 -14.17 1.67 46.98
N ILE A 608 -13.72 0.58 47.57
CA ILE A 608 -13.32 -0.64 46.88
C ILE A 608 -14.39 -1.70 47.09
N THR A 609 -14.96 -2.20 45.99
CA THR A 609 -15.90 -3.31 46.00
C THR A 609 -15.28 -4.52 45.32
N THR A 610 -15.56 -5.69 45.85
CA THR A 610 -15.20 -6.98 45.25
C THR A 610 -16.41 -7.56 44.53
N GLY A 611 -16.20 -8.05 43.32
CA GLY A 611 -17.20 -8.77 42.56
C GLY A 611 -16.61 -10.06 41.99
N THR A 612 -17.44 -10.93 41.47
CA THR A 612 -17.00 -12.17 40.78
C THR A 612 -17.38 -12.03 39.31
N THR A 613 -16.43 -12.25 38.42
CA THR A 613 -16.68 -12.30 36.98
C THR A 613 -17.42 -13.59 36.58
N SER A 614 -17.91 -13.62 35.35
CA SER A 614 -18.64 -14.78 34.81
C SER A 614 -17.80 -16.07 34.76
N ASP A 615 -16.47 -15.95 34.78
CA ASP A 615 -15.50 -17.07 34.85
C ASP A 615 -15.07 -17.44 36.26
N GLY A 616 -15.66 -16.78 37.29
CA GLY A 616 -15.38 -17.05 38.70
C GLY A 616 -14.16 -16.34 39.28
N SER A 617 -13.50 -15.45 38.50
CA SER A 617 -12.38 -14.64 39.02
C SER A 617 -12.87 -13.46 39.84
N GLU A 618 -12.15 -13.12 40.91
CA GLU A 618 -12.43 -11.94 41.72
C GLU A 618 -12.10 -10.65 40.96
N THR A 619 -13.06 -9.73 40.88
CA THR A 619 -12.87 -8.39 40.36
C THR A 619 -12.91 -7.38 41.47
N TYR A 620 -11.98 -6.43 41.39
CA TYR A 620 -11.93 -5.27 42.28
C TYR A 620 -12.33 -4.03 41.50
N LEU A 621 -13.33 -3.30 41.98
CA LEU A 621 -13.82 -2.07 41.39
C LEU A 621 -13.68 -0.93 42.39
N LEU A 622 -13.13 0.20 41.95
CA LEU A 622 -13.31 1.48 42.65
C LEU A 622 -14.74 1.96 42.38
N SER A 623 -15.65 1.72 43.32
CA SER A 623 -16.99 2.29 43.26
C SER A 623 -16.93 3.81 43.43
N ASN A 624 -17.67 4.55 42.58
CA ASN A 624 -17.82 6.01 42.58
C ASN A 624 -16.72 6.86 41.96
N ILE A 625 -15.57 6.29 41.52
CA ILE A 625 -14.56 7.01 40.75
C ILE A 625 -14.77 6.80 39.24
N LEU A 626 -15.33 5.65 38.83
CA LEU A 626 -15.81 5.43 37.47
C LEU A 626 -17.13 6.17 37.29
N ALA A 627 -17.09 7.37 36.74
CA ALA A 627 -18.29 8.18 36.60
C ALA A 627 -19.13 7.67 35.45
N PHE A 628 -20.32 7.22 35.82
CA PHE A 628 -21.46 7.18 34.90
C PHE A 628 -21.87 8.63 34.61
N ASP A 629 -21.73 9.07 33.37
CA ASP A 629 -22.23 10.37 32.94
C ASP A 629 -23.76 10.30 32.81
N SER A 630 -24.45 10.88 33.78
CA SER A 630 -25.94 10.91 33.80
C SER A 630 -26.56 11.71 32.65
N GLU A 631 -25.80 12.62 32.01
CA GLU A 631 -26.28 13.41 30.87
C GLU A 631 -26.21 12.62 29.56
N SER A 632 -25.15 11.84 29.36
CA SER A 632 -24.97 11.02 28.14
C SER A 632 -25.49 9.60 28.28
N GLY A 633 -25.80 9.14 29.50
CA GLY A 633 -26.22 7.76 29.79
C GLY A 633 -25.13 6.72 29.52
N LYS A 634 -23.88 7.13 29.43
CA LYS A 634 -22.72 6.27 29.10
C LYS A 634 -21.66 6.33 30.18
N TYR A 635 -20.92 5.22 30.35
CA TYR A 635 -19.67 5.27 31.08
C TYR A 635 -18.65 6.05 30.21
N VAL A 636 -18.25 7.23 30.68
CA VAL A 636 -17.21 8.02 30.05
C VAL A 636 -15.89 7.53 30.64
N THR A 637 -14.93 7.17 29.81
CA THR A 637 -13.56 6.90 30.25
C THR A 637 -12.99 8.20 30.82
N GLN A 638 -13.13 8.40 32.11
CA GLN A 638 -12.54 9.54 32.79
C GLN A 638 -11.09 9.17 33.10
N ARG A 639 -10.18 10.10 32.80
CA ARG A 639 -8.79 9.96 33.20
C ARG A 639 -8.55 10.65 34.53
N PHE A 640 -7.86 9.94 35.42
CA PHE A 640 -7.58 10.41 36.76
C PHE A 640 -6.09 10.72 36.92
N ILE A 641 -5.83 11.77 37.66
CA ILE A 641 -4.50 12.07 38.21
C ILE A 641 -4.60 11.98 39.71
N ALA A 642 -3.78 11.14 40.35
CA ALA A 642 -3.79 11.00 41.80
C ALA A 642 -2.42 11.33 42.39
N PHE A 643 -2.46 11.80 43.63
CA PHE A 643 -1.26 12.03 44.47
C PHE A 643 -1.40 11.19 45.71
N ILE A 644 -0.86 9.95 45.67
CA ILE A 644 -1.08 8.93 46.70
C ILE A 644 0.04 8.96 47.73
N PRO A 645 -0.29 9.09 49.03
CA PRO A 645 0.74 9.04 50.10
C PRO A 645 1.40 7.66 50.13
N THR A 646 2.69 7.65 50.42
CA THR A 646 3.44 6.40 50.67
C THR A 646 2.91 5.65 51.89
N ASN A 647 3.25 4.36 52.02
CA ASN A 647 2.86 3.56 53.18
C ASN A 647 3.30 4.22 54.47
N GLU A 648 4.55 4.72 54.56
CA GLU A 648 5.13 5.40 55.72
C GLU A 648 4.37 6.69 56.06
N ALA A 649 3.94 7.46 55.04
CA ALA A 649 3.15 8.67 55.24
C ALA A 649 1.79 8.38 55.89
N ILE A 650 1.11 7.32 55.40
CA ILE A 650 -0.18 6.87 55.96
C ILE A 650 0.01 6.32 57.40
N GLU A 651 1.00 5.46 57.61
CA GLU A 651 1.27 4.90 58.97
C GLU A 651 1.54 5.99 59.99
N LYS A 652 2.37 6.96 59.61
CA LYS A 652 2.63 8.13 60.46
C LYS A 652 1.36 8.95 60.72
N ALA A 653 0.57 9.23 59.70
CA ALA A 653 -0.68 10.00 59.84
C ALA A 653 -1.72 9.30 60.73
N ILE A 654 -1.80 7.97 60.68
CA ILE A 654 -2.65 7.16 61.58
C ILE A 654 -2.15 7.24 63.04
N GLN A 655 -0.84 7.10 63.27
CA GLN A 655 -0.25 7.20 64.60
C GLN A 655 -0.48 8.61 65.21
N GLU A 656 -0.44 9.64 64.40
CA GLU A 656 -0.64 11.03 64.82
C GLU A 656 -2.12 11.43 64.84
N GLY A 657 -3.06 10.54 64.49
CA GLY A 657 -4.51 10.83 64.46
C GLY A 657 -4.89 11.90 63.46
N ARG A 658 -4.15 12.06 62.36
CA ARG A 658 -4.34 13.14 61.36
C ARG A 658 -5.35 12.82 60.23
N ILE A 659 -5.77 11.54 60.10
CA ILE A 659 -6.67 11.16 59.02
C ILE A 659 -8.13 11.43 59.42
N PRO A 660 -8.86 12.31 58.70
CA PRO A 660 -10.25 12.59 58.96
C PRO A 660 -11.13 11.35 58.85
N GLY A 661 -12.10 11.20 59.77
CA GLY A 661 -13.01 10.04 59.75
C GLY A 661 -12.40 8.73 60.26
N VAL A 662 -11.18 8.75 60.80
CA VAL A 662 -10.49 7.57 61.33
C VAL A 662 -10.21 7.75 62.82
N THR A 663 -10.66 6.81 63.67
CA THR A 663 -10.47 6.84 65.12
C THR A 663 -9.93 5.48 65.62
N GLY A 664 -8.90 5.57 66.47
CA GLY A 664 -8.29 4.38 67.11
C GLY A 664 -7.73 3.36 66.12
N ALA A 665 -7.26 3.84 64.97
CA ALA A 665 -6.75 2.93 63.95
C ALA A 665 -5.34 2.47 64.29
N SER A 666 -5.06 1.22 63.94
CA SER A 666 -3.75 0.60 64.05
C SER A 666 -3.62 -0.51 63.01
N PHE A 667 -2.40 -0.98 62.80
CA PHE A 667 -2.14 -2.15 61.95
C PHE A 667 -1.86 -3.38 62.85
N ASP A 668 -2.50 -4.50 62.50
CA ASP A 668 -2.20 -5.76 63.20
C ASP A 668 -0.84 -6.38 62.76
N ALA A 669 -0.49 -7.54 63.33
CA ALA A 669 0.77 -8.23 63.05
C ALA A 669 0.88 -8.66 61.55
N ASP A 670 -0.22 -8.87 60.90
CA ASP A 670 -0.29 -9.23 59.46
C ASP A 670 -0.36 -8.00 58.56
N GLY A 671 -0.41 -6.80 59.17
CA GLY A 671 -0.47 -5.52 58.46
C GLY A 671 -1.85 -5.10 58.00
N ASN A 672 -2.92 -5.68 58.54
CA ASN A 672 -4.30 -5.28 58.22
C ASN A 672 -4.68 -4.04 59.04
N LEU A 673 -5.40 -3.12 58.42
CA LEU A 673 -5.92 -1.90 59.05
C LEU A 673 -7.13 -2.21 59.93
N ASN A 674 -7.05 -1.89 61.23
CA ASN A 674 -8.14 -1.97 62.18
C ASN A 674 -8.47 -0.59 62.72
N GLY A 675 -9.72 -0.30 63.05
CA GLY A 675 -10.16 0.99 63.58
C GLY A 675 -11.67 1.23 63.39
N THR A 676 -12.09 2.43 63.80
CA THR A 676 -13.46 2.93 63.50
C THR A 676 -13.41 3.97 62.41
N PHE A 677 -14.27 3.83 61.42
CA PHE A 677 -14.24 4.63 60.20
C PHE A 677 -15.61 5.32 60.01
N ASP A 678 -15.62 6.64 60.00
CA ASP A 678 -16.71 7.43 59.46
C ASP A 678 -16.54 7.45 57.92
N LYS A 679 -17.34 6.63 57.23
CA LYS A 679 -17.19 6.39 55.81
C LYS A 679 -17.43 7.63 54.96
N GLU A 680 -18.34 8.53 55.37
CA GLU A 680 -18.66 9.75 54.62
C GLU A 680 -17.47 10.74 54.69
N VAL A 681 -16.98 11.00 55.89
CA VAL A 681 -15.83 11.90 56.11
C VAL A 681 -14.56 11.33 55.46
N LEU A 682 -14.33 10.05 55.63
CA LEU A 682 -13.15 9.39 55.06
C LEU A 682 -13.21 9.37 53.54
N THR A 683 -14.37 9.10 52.93
CA THR A 683 -14.57 9.15 51.47
C THR A 683 -14.24 10.54 50.92
N ASP A 684 -14.78 11.60 51.49
CA ASP A 684 -14.54 12.98 51.05
C ASP A 684 -13.04 13.33 51.16
N TYR A 685 -12.39 12.88 52.25
CA TYR A 685 -10.93 13.06 52.45
C TYR A 685 -10.12 12.32 51.39
N LEU A 686 -10.39 11.03 51.11
CA LEU A 686 -9.69 10.22 50.12
C LEU A 686 -9.91 10.73 48.68
N ASN A 687 -11.11 11.19 48.37
CA ASN A 687 -11.42 11.78 47.07
C ASN A 687 -10.62 13.10 46.82
N SER A 688 -10.12 13.77 47.87
CA SER A 688 -9.28 14.95 47.70
C SER A 688 -7.89 14.66 47.11
N TYR A 689 -7.48 13.41 47.03
CA TYR A 689 -6.23 12.97 46.37
C TYR A 689 -6.36 12.74 44.85
N PHE A 690 -7.58 12.80 44.30
CA PHE A 690 -7.85 12.54 42.91
C PHE A 690 -8.29 13.81 42.19
N LEU A 691 -7.71 14.03 41.00
CA LEU A 691 -8.16 15.01 40.03
C LEU A 691 -8.84 14.27 38.88
N CYS A 692 -9.97 14.78 38.38
CA CYS A 692 -10.64 14.26 37.20
C CYS A 692 -10.36 15.16 36.00
N ALA A 693 -9.93 14.61 34.91
CA ALA A 693 -9.65 15.34 33.67
C ALA A 693 -10.91 15.90 32.98
N LYS A 694 -12.13 15.45 33.38
CA LYS A 694 -13.40 15.91 32.76
C LYS A 694 -13.61 17.42 32.86
N ASN A 695 -13.19 18.04 33.94
CA ASN A 695 -13.42 19.45 34.23
C ASN A 695 -12.16 20.32 34.21
N SER A 696 -11.04 19.77 33.80
CA SER A 696 -9.76 20.48 33.75
C SER A 696 -9.08 20.23 32.41
N VAL A 697 -8.40 21.24 31.87
CA VAL A 697 -7.64 21.19 30.60
C VAL A 697 -6.37 20.36 30.81
N ILE A 698 -6.49 19.14 31.38
CA ILE A 698 -5.35 18.24 31.59
C ILE A 698 -5.25 17.35 30.36
N THR A 699 -4.30 17.68 29.51
CA THR A 699 -4.06 16.97 28.24
C THR A 699 -2.94 15.95 28.34
N THR A 700 -2.21 15.92 29.46
CA THR A 700 -1.11 14.98 29.71
C THR A 700 -1.01 14.63 31.20
N TYR A 701 -0.28 13.56 31.52
CA TYR A 701 0.04 13.21 32.89
C TYR A 701 1.15 14.14 33.43
N PRO A 702 1.13 14.50 34.72
CA PRO A 702 2.11 15.40 35.29
C PRO A 702 3.52 14.76 35.43
N TYR A 703 4.53 15.44 34.92
CA TYR A 703 5.95 15.18 35.13
C TYR A 703 6.68 16.53 34.99
N ILE A 704 7.92 16.61 35.39
CA ILE A 704 8.69 17.89 35.31
C ILE A 704 8.75 18.33 33.83
N GLY A 705 8.23 19.55 33.57
CA GLY A 705 8.17 20.13 32.24
C GLY A 705 6.99 19.59 31.36
N SER A 706 6.01 18.90 31.99
CA SER A 706 4.76 18.52 31.28
C SER A 706 3.92 19.75 30.97
N THR A 707 2.85 19.54 30.17
CA THR A 707 1.85 20.59 29.87
C THR A 707 0.92 20.90 31.05
N MET A 708 0.94 20.10 32.12
CA MET A 708 0.25 20.43 33.38
C MET A 708 1.00 21.55 34.12
N THR A 709 0.42 22.73 34.09
CA THR A 709 1.07 23.91 34.66
C THR A 709 0.87 24.03 36.18
N THR A 710 1.79 24.71 36.87
CA THR A 710 1.60 25.13 38.26
C THR A 710 0.27 25.91 38.41
N GLY A 711 -0.58 25.48 39.35
CA GLY A 711 -1.89 26.09 39.55
C GLY A 711 -2.81 25.31 40.48
N ASN A 712 -4.04 25.78 40.60
CA ASN A 712 -5.06 25.16 41.43
C ASN A 712 -5.98 24.24 40.62
N TYR A 713 -6.16 23.02 41.09
CA TYR A 713 -6.95 21.99 40.42
C TYR A 713 -8.03 21.44 41.35
N THR A 714 -9.24 21.32 40.86
CA THR A 714 -10.39 20.77 41.61
C THR A 714 -10.25 19.26 41.80
N THR A 715 -10.45 18.80 43.01
CA THR A 715 -10.43 17.40 43.40
C THR A 715 -11.80 16.75 43.23
N LEU A 716 -11.88 15.43 43.39
CA LEU A 716 -13.17 14.68 43.43
C LEU A 716 -13.87 14.77 44.75
N SER A 717 -13.36 15.56 45.75
CA SER A 717 -14.02 15.79 47.04
C SER A 717 -15.43 16.41 46.82
N ASN A 718 -16.43 15.89 47.50
CA ASN A 718 -17.80 16.41 47.49
C ASN A 718 -17.91 17.88 47.98
N THR A 719 -16.90 18.36 48.68
CA THR A 719 -16.79 19.74 49.19
C THR A 719 -16.04 20.64 48.22
N ASN A 720 -15.80 20.22 46.96
CA ASN A 720 -15.09 20.96 45.91
C ASN A 720 -13.70 21.48 46.34
N LYS A 721 -13.00 20.72 47.15
CA LYS A 721 -11.62 21.08 47.55
C LYS A 721 -10.74 21.20 46.30
N THR A 722 -9.82 22.18 46.36
CA THR A 722 -8.79 22.34 45.31
C THR A 722 -7.44 22.04 45.88
N ILE A 723 -6.54 21.46 45.09
CA ILE A 723 -5.12 21.38 45.42
C ILE A 723 -4.33 22.37 44.57
N THR A 724 -3.28 22.92 45.16
CA THR A 724 -2.26 23.65 44.43
C THR A 724 -1.19 22.68 43.99
N TYR A 725 -1.08 22.45 42.67
CA TYR A 725 0.03 21.71 42.07
C TYR A 725 1.16 22.67 41.72
N THR A 726 2.39 22.29 42.02
CA THR A 726 3.59 23.10 41.71
C THR A 726 4.62 22.25 41.01
N ASP A 727 5.01 22.67 39.81
CA ASP A 727 6.21 22.24 39.10
C ASP A 727 7.20 23.43 39.12
N ASN A 728 8.37 23.26 39.76
CA ASN A 728 9.41 24.30 39.82
C ASN A 728 10.60 23.99 38.90
N GLY A 729 10.43 23.02 37.97
CA GLY A 729 11.48 22.59 37.05
C GLY A 729 12.49 21.61 37.63
N GLN A 730 12.47 21.37 38.96
CA GLN A 730 13.37 20.45 39.68
C GLN A 730 12.62 19.45 40.56
N SER A 731 11.42 19.78 40.99
CA SER A 731 10.57 18.96 41.86
C SER A 731 9.10 19.25 41.62
N LEU A 732 8.29 18.28 41.96
CA LEU A 732 6.83 18.38 41.95
C LEU A 732 6.29 18.36 43.37
N SER A 733 5.19 19.06 43.60
CA SER A 733 4.54 19.07 44.92
C SER A 733 3.07 19.44 44.81
N VAL A 734 2.28 19.05 45.82
CA VAL A 734 0.87 19.36 45.95
C VAL A 734 0.55 19.86 47.35
N GLN A 735 -0.48 20.70 47.45
CA GLN A 735 -0.90 21.26 48.72
C GLN A 735 -2.42 21.54 48.74
N LEU A 736 -3.12 21.08 49.75
CA LEU A 736 -4.46 21.58 50.08
C LEU A 736 -4.40 22.95 50.74
N PRO A 737 -5.37 23.85 50.57
CA PRO A 737 -5.41 25.13 51.24
C PRO A 737 -5.27 24.98 52.76
N SER A 738 -4.43 25.79 53.35
CA SER A 738 -4.15 25.78 54.79
C SER A 738 -3.56 24.50 55.38
N LYS A 739 -3.10 23.59 54.49
CA LYS A 739 -2.41 22.34 54.90
C LYS A 739 -0.93 22.38 54.56
N LYS A 740 -0.19 21.41 55.08
CA LYS A 740 1.22 21.22 54.74
C LYS A 740 1.42 20.89 53.26
N LYS A 741 2.49 21.36 52.68
CA LYS A 741 2.95 21.00 51.36
C LYS A 741 3.47 19.55 51.36
N CYS A 742 2.96 18.72 50.45
CA CYS A 742 3.44 17.36 50.24
C CYS A 742 4.30 17.33 48.96
N ASN A 743 5.49 16.74 49.04
CA ASN A 743 6.36 16.65 47.87
C ASN A 743 6.18 15.29 47.18
N VAL A 744 6.29 15.30 45.87
CA VAL A 744 6.38 14.05 45.10
C VAL A 744 7.73 13.39 45.43
N VAL A 745 7.68 12.08 45.63
CA VAL A 745 8.85 11.26 45.95
C VAL A 745 9.87 11.29 44.82
N SER A 746 11.10 11.77 45.07
CA SER A 746 12.13 11.93 44.05
C SER A 746 12.76 10.63 43.55
N GLN A 747 12.59 9.53 44.29
CA GLN A 747 13.10 8.19 43.95
C GLN A 747 12.73 7.75 42.51
N TYR A 748 11.59 8.18 42.04
CA TYR A 748 11.05 7.80 40.73
C TYR A 748 11.27 8.89 39.66
N HIS A 749 12.26 9.77 39.86
CA HIS A 749 12.66 10.83 38.93
C HIS A 749 11.51 11.76 38.53
N TYR A 750 10.48 11.87 39.36
CA TYR A 750 9.24 12.63 39.10
C TYR A 750 8.44 12.15 37.88
N PHE A 751 8.64 10.90 37.45
CA PHE A 751 7.76 10.25 36.46
C PHE A 751 6.50 9.70 37.18
N PRO A 752 5.33 9.81 36.53
CA PRO A 752 4.12 9.23 37.10
C PRO A 752 4.10 7.70 36.87
N PHE A 753 3.46 6.98 37.78
CA PHE A 753 3.00 5.64 37.50
C PHE A 753 1.77 5.74 36.62
N ALA A 754 1.91 5.45 35.32
CA ALA A 754 0.93 5.73 34.29
C ALA A 754 0.21 4.44 33.84
N PHE A 755 -1.12 4.49 33.80
CA PHE A 755 -2.04 3.44 33.44
C PHE A 755 -2.93 3.87 32.29
N ASN A 756 -3.82 2.98 31.82
CA ASN A 756 -4.70 3.23 30.69
C ASN A 756 -5.70 4.38 30.94
N ASP A 757 -6.25 4.47 32.16
CA ASP A 757 -7.28 5.44 32.55
C ASP A 757 -6.81 6.52 33.53
N GLY A 758 -5.54 6.53 33.89
CA GLY A 758 -5.02 7.51 34.85
C GLY A 758 -3.56 7.32 35.21
N CYS A 759 -3.08 8.20 36.10
CA CYS A 759 -1.74 8.09 36.66
C CYS A 759 -1.72 8.55 38.11
N PHE A 760 -0.66 8.22 38.81
CA PHE A 760 -0.42 8.80 40.13
C PHE A 760 1.05 9.06 40.41
N HIS A 761 1.29 10.00 41.31
CA HIS A 761 2.57 10.19 41.98
C HIS A 761 2.47 9.77 43.43
N LEU A 762 3.55 9.21 43.98
CA LEU A 762 3.68 9.04 45.41
C LEU A 762 4.11 10.34 46.06
N ILE A 763 3.49 10.67 47.19
CA ILE A 763 3.81 11.87 47.98
C ILE A 763 4.31 11.49 49.40
N ASP A 764 5.17 12.34 49.95
CA ASP A 764 5.92 12.12 51.18
C ASP A 764 5.09 12.33 52.47
N ASP A 765 3.91 12.90 52.39
CA ASP A 765 3.03 13.15 53.57
C ASP A 765 1.55 13.11 53.13
N THR A 766 0.63 13.19 54.10
CA THR A 766 -0.82 13.28 53.91
C THR A 766 -1.31 14.72 53.94
N PHE A 767 -2.46 14.99 53.31
CA PHE A 767 -3.09 16.32 53.32
C PHE A 767 -3.62 16.72 54.71
#